data_a051ea3a11ea549d3a07798f386a6306
#
_entry.id   a051ea3a11ea549d3a07798f386a6306
#
_cell.length_a   1.000
_cell.length_b   1.000
_cell.length_c   1.000
_cell.angle_alpha   90.00
_cell.angle_beta   90.00
_cell.angle_gamma   90.00
#
_symmetry.space_group_name_H-M   'P 1'
#
loop_
_entity.id
_entity.type
_entity.pdbx_description
1 polymer ?
#
loop_
_entity_poly.entity_id
_entity_poly.type
_entity_poly.pdbx_seq_one_letter_code
_entity_poly.pdbx_strand_id
1 'polypeptide(L)'
;MTMCIVRPKMFLTLLLLAAACGPTLAGPDNSNFMKMFPSQAQLDPCYDEDNRPRRCVSNFVNAAFGVPVKASSTCGQLGLTHYCEPPEPGSRPQCNICDDRQPKYRFPASHLTDLNNPNNVTCWRSDPLPPATSMNAPPDNVTLVLSFGKKYEVTYVNLVFCPHTPKPDSIAIYKSMDYGKTWQPFQFYSSQCRKVYGRPNRATITQSNQQEARCTDAHRYNGGDGMSHGQSRIAFSTLDERPNASDIEKSPVLQDWITATDIKVIFNRLHMPTDDLSDNLDILVDENLYNKHLGGLDRDDDHTNEPAPSVQLVNEMQSLDMDVESKPTAMEAVRRLPPAYQVTHQYAVADFSVGGRCKCNGHASKCSRGRDGQLACECRHNTAGRDCERCKPFHFDRPWGRATDRDANECKACECNQHARRCKFDMDVYKVSGRISGGICLKCRHYTSGRHCHYCREGFYRDENKAITHRRACKPCACHPVGSSGRTCNQATGQCPCKDGVTGTTCNRCAKGYQQSQSQIAPCIRIPVVSMQRDDHDDDYDYETDASSSSGGACGKCKAATRRLNQKKYCKRDYAIMAQILSPVDGEDEHTKGWVKFMVNVKSIYKKSRDSRIRKGTMVLVVPVSDLACKCPKIKLNKSYLILGREKDDSPTGIITDKLGVTQRSIVIEWQETWDQRMRRFRRRTRECKNN
;
A
#
# COMPACT_ATOMS: atom_id res chain seq x y z
N MET A 1 -42.61 38.00 -28.20
CA MET A 1 -42.98 39.41 -28.31
C MET A 1 -43.97 39.72 -27.20
N THR A 2 -43.52 40.36 -26.14
CA THR A 2 -44.10 41.50 -25.45
C THR A 2 -43.19 41.82 -24.27
N MET A 3 -42.30 42.80 -24.44
CA MET A 3 -41.49 43.45 -23.43
C MET A 3 -42.42 44.23 -22.48
N CYS A 4 -42.31 43.97 -21.17
CA CYS A 4 -42.78 44.92 -20.16
C CYS A 4 -41.59 45.68 -19.58
N ILE A 5 -41.48 46.94 -20.02
CA ILE A 5 -40.58 47.97 -19.51
C ILE A 5 -41.15 48.43 -18.16
N VAL A 6 -40.46 48.17 -17.05
CA VAL A 6 -40.77 48.77 -15.75
C VAL A 6 -39.89 50.00 -15.55
N ARG A 7 -40.55 51.16 -15.43
CA ARG A 7 -39.97 52.52 -15.28
C ARG A 7 -39.28 52.68 -13.89
N PRO A 8 -38.18 53.45 -13.80
CA PRO A 8 -37.43 53.64 -12.57
C PRO A 8 -37.95 54.85 -11.75
N LYS A 9 -39.12 54.72 -11.14
CA LYS A 9 -39.62 55.75 -10.21
C LYS A 9 -40.15 55.24 -8.86
N MET A 10 -40.01 53.96 -8.55
CA MET A 10 -40.46 53.38 -7.28
C MET A 10 -39.33 53.07 -6.26
N PHE A 11 -38.07 53.40 -6.61
CA PHE A 11 -36.94 53.16 -5.69
C PHE A 11 -36.63 54.35 -4.78
N LEU A 12 -37.22 55.55 -5.00
CA LEU A 12 -36.89 56.71 -4.19
C LEU A 12 -37.83 56.91 -2.98
N THR A 13 -38.97 56.23 -2.91
CA THR A 13 -39.91 56.32 -1.77
C THR A 13 -39.69 55.27 -0.69
N LEU A 14 -38.92 54.21 -0.96
CA LEU A 14 -38.55 53.22 0.06
C LEU A 14 -37.29 53.62 0.89
N LEU A 15 -36.50 54.59 0.41
CA LEU A 15 -35.30 55.08 1.09
C LEU A 15 -35.59 56.17 2.11
N LEU A 16 -36.79 56.76 2.10
CA LEU A 16 -37.17 57.82 3.06
C LEU A 16 -37.98 57.32 4.26
N LEU A 17 -38.41 56.09 4.29
CA LEU A 17 -39.11 55.46 5.44
C LEU A 17 -38.17 54.66 6.37
N ALA A 18 -36.88 54.50 6.04
CA ALA A 18 -35.90 53.84 6.88
C ALA A 18 -35.11 54.80 7.82
N ALA A 19 -35.42 56.13 7.78
CA ALA A 19 -34.68 57.11 8.59
C ALA A 19 -35.38 57.58 9.90
N ALA A 20 -36.46 56.88 10.33
CA ALA A 20 -37.23 57.30 11.47
C ALA A 20 -37.32 56.26 12.63
N CYS A 21 -36.51 55.20 12.62
CA CYS A 21 -36.33 54.35 13.81
C CYS A 21 -34.99 54.67 14.44
N GLY A 22 -35.05 55.30 15.63
CA GLY A 22 -33.88 55.66 16.43
C GLY A 22 -33.02 54.50 16.87
N PRO A 23 -31.79 54.74 17.31
CA PRO A 23 -30.82 53.69 17.61
C PRO A 23 -31.22 52.94 18.88
N THR A 24 -31.63 51.69 18.76
CA THR A 24 -31.58 50.73 19.83
C THR A 24 -30.10 50.42 20.09
N LEU A 25 -29.66 50.62 21.34
CA LEU A 25 -28.35 50.29 21.87
C LEU A 25 -28.05 48.81 21.59
N ALA A 26 -27.38 48.55 20.46
CA ALA A 26 -26.71 47.28 20.20
C ALA A 26 -25.43 47.29 21.06
N GLY A 27 -25.32 46.35 21.95
CA GLY A 27 -24.08 46.11 22.71
C GLY A 27 -22.87 45.86 21.80
N PRO A 28 -21.66 46.04 22.31
CA PRO A 28 -20.46 45.99 21.49
C PRO A 28 -20.34 44.65 20.75
N ASP A 29 -20.36 44.75 19.43
CA ASP A 29 -20.21 43.62 18.50
C ASP A 29 -18.84 42.97 18.73
N ASN A 30 -18.82 41.78 19.35
CA ASN A 30 -17.60 41.01 19.62
C ASN A 30 -16.90 40.54 18.35
N SER A 31 -17.46 40.82 17.17
CA SER A 31 -16.89 40.44 15.87
C SER A 31 -15.63 41.25 15.47
N ASN A 32 -15.43 42.42 16.03
CA ASN A 32 -14.26 43.26 15.75
C ASN A 32 -13.05 42.95 16.61
N PHE A 33 -13.24 42.30 17.80
CA PHE A 33 -12.14 41.91 18.65
C PHE A 33 -11.33 40.73 18.05
N MET A 34 -11.97 39.85 17.28
CA MET A 34 -11.31 38.74 16.56
C MET A 34 -10.46 39.19 15.36
N LYS A 35 -10.67 40.42 14.87
CA LYS A 35 -9.91 40.98 13.73
C LYS A 35 -8.62 41.70 14.17
N MET A 36 -8.41 41.91 15.45
CA MET A 36 -7.19 42.56 15.97
C MET A 36 -6.02 41.59 16.23
N PHE A 37 -6.26 40.31 16.25
CA PHE A 37 -5.17 39.34 16.23
C PHE A 37 -4.89 39.00 14.76
N PRO A 38 -3.64 39.22 14.26
CA PRO A 38 -3.26 38.63 13.00
C PRO A 38 -3.57 37.14 13.13
N SER A 39 -4.45 36.61 12.30
CA SER A 39 -4.63 35.18 12.19
C SER A 39 -3.25 34.64 11.84
N GLN A 40 -2.54 34.10 12.85
CA GLN A 40 -1.35 33.30 12.60
C GLN A 40 -1.79 32.31 11.52
N ALA A 41 -1.21 32.43 10.35
CA ALA A 41 -1.46 31.48 9.25
C ALA A 41 -1.30 30.13 9.87
N GLN A 42 -2.41 29.42 10.05
CA GLN A 42 -2.42 28.09 10.68
C GLN A 42 -1.50 27.24 9.82
N LEU A 43 -0.27 27.04 10.28
CA LEU A 43 0.72 26.19 9.62
C LEU A 43 0.03 24.86 9.31
N ASP A 44 0.06 24.46 8.05
CA ASP A 44 -0.54 23.18 7.62
C ASP A 44 0.19 22.06 8.38
N PRO A 45 -0.49 21.29 9.24
CA PRO A 45 0.16 20.26 10.05
C PRO A 45 0.85 19.16 9.22
N CYS A 46 0.65 19.15 7.90
CA CYS A 46 1.30 18.21 6.98
C CYS A 46 2.66 18.69 6.46
N TYR A 47 3.09 19.90 6.83
CA TYR A 47 4.37 20.48 6.48
C TYR A 47 5.05 21.08 7.71
N ASP A 48 6.38 21.07 7.75
CA ASP A 48 7.16 21.75 8.78
C ASP A 48 7.36 23.25 8.44
N GLU A 49 8.09 23.96 9.30
CA GLU A 49 8.38 25.39 9.12
C GLU A 49 9.19 25.67 7.84
N ASP A 50 10.01 24.71 7.40
CA ASP A 50 10.76 24.77 6.15
C ASP A 50 9.93 24.32 4.93
N ASN A 51 8.63 24.11 5.10
CA ASN A 51 7.70 23.63 4.07
C ASN A 51 8.06 22.23 3.53
N ARG A 52 8.77 21.41 4.35
CA ARG A 52 9.05 20.02 4.04
C ARG A 52 7.85 19.15 4.44
N PRO A 53 7.49 18.15 3.61
CA PRO A 53 6.37 17.29 3.92
C PRO A 53 6.68 16.42 5.14
N ARG A 54 5.77 16.42 6.11
CA ARG A 54 5.80 15.55 7.28
C ARG A 54 4.49 14.79 7.43
N ARG A 55 4.53 13.66 8.12
CA ARG A 55 3.32 12.92 8.43
C ARG A 55 2.31 13.80 9.15
N CYS A 56 1.06 13.73 8.73
CA CYS A 56 -0.05 14.36 9.40
C CYS A 56 -1.15 13.35 9.75
N VAL A 57 -1.86 13.62 10.83
CA VAL A 57 -2.86 12.71 11.40
C VAL A 57 -4.18 13.45 11.45
N SER A 58 -5.26 12.80 11.02
CA SER A 58 -6.60 13.37 11.10
C SER A 58 -7.09 13.49 12.54
N ASN A 59 -8.01 14.45 12.80
CA ASN A 59 -8.59 14.65 14.11
C ASN A 59 -9.28 13.39 14.61
N PHE A 60 -9.16 13.17 15.92
CA PHE A 60 -9.92 12.16 16.63
C PHE A 60 -11.37 12.60 16.78
N VAL A 61 -12.33 11.76 16.40
CA VAL A 61 -13.75 12.07 16.40
C VAL A 61 -14.58 10.86 16.83
N ASN A 62 -15.80 11.11 17.29
CA ASN A 62 -16.81 10.07 17.33
C ASN A 62 -17.36 9.87 15.89
N ALA A 63 -16.94 8.77 15.26
CA ALA A 63 -17.31 8.46 13.87
C ALA A 63 -18.80 8.07 13.74
N ALA A 64 -19.45 7.72 14.84
CA ALA A 64 -20.86 7.38 14.88
C ALA A 64 -21.79 8.60 14.95
N PHE A 65 -21.29 9.74 15.45
CA PHE A 65 -22.13 10.90 15.73
C PHE A 65 -22.93 11.36 14.50
N GLY A 66 -24.27 11.39 14.64
CA GLY A 66 -25.19 11.79 13.59
C GLY A 66 -25.28 10.82 12.39
N VAL A 67 -24.69 9.63 12.50
CA VAL A 67 -24.75 8.60 11.46
C VAL A 67 -25.94 7.67 11.72
N PRO A 68 -26.82 7.40 10.72
CA PRO A 68 -27.95 6.52 10.91
C PRO A 68 -27.52 5.08 11.18
N VAL A 69 -28.07 4.46 12.22
CA VAL A 69 -27.89 3.04 12.55
C VAL A 69 -29.06 2.26 12.00
N LYS A 70 -28.77 1.11 11.38
CA LYS A 70 -29.78 0.14 10.97
C LYS A 70 -29.96 -0.88 12.09
N ALA A 71 -31.13 -0.86 12.73
CA ALA A 71 -31.54 -1.85 13.73
C ALA A 71 -32.41 -2.92 13.07
N SER A 72 -32.25 -4.18 13.47
CA SER A 72 -33.11 -5.29 12.99
C SER A 72 -34.46 -5.32 13.68
N SER A 73 -34.58 -4.70 14.85
CA SER A 73 -35.80 -4.62 15.64
C SER A 73 -35.87 -3.25 16.32
N THR A 74 -37.00 -2.60 16.38
CA THR A 74 -37.25 -1.37 17.10
C THR A 74 -38.64 -1.37 17.67
N CYS A 75 -38.79 -1.15 18.98
CA CYS A 75 -40.05 -1.21 19.71
C CYS A 75 -41.06 -0.22 19.13
N GLY A 76 -42.27 -0.73 18.88
CA GLY A 76 -43.37 0.07 18.36
C GLY A 76 -43.35 0.26 16.84
N GLN A 77 -42.36 -0.27 16.11
CA GLN A 77 -42.26 -0.13 14.66
C GLN A 77 -43.36 -0.93 13.92
N LEU A 78 -43.72 -2.11 14.42
CA LEU A 78 -44.75 -2.95 13.86
C LEU A 78 -46.18 -2.59 14.36
N GLY A 79 -46.27 -1.78 15.40
CA GLY A 79 -47.49 -1.34 16.06
C GLY A 79 -47.29 -1.05 17.53
N LEU A 80 -48.35 -0.60 18.19
CA LEU A 80 -48.31 -0.31 19.61
C LEU A 80 -47.88 -1.55 20.39
N THR A 81 -46.82 -1.42 21.19
CA THR A 81 -46.23 -2.49 21.98
C THR A 81 -46.10 -2.05 23.44
N HIS A 82 -46.48 -2.92 24.39
CA HIS A 82 -46.32 -2.69 25.81
C HIS A 82 -45.00 -3.28 26.31
N TYR A 83 -44.29 -2.56 27.21
CA TYR A 83 -43.13 -3.08 27.91
C TYR A 83 -43.14 -2.66 29.37
N CYS A 84 -42.59 -3.50 30.24
CA CYS A 84 -42.51 -3.23 31.67
C CYS A 84 -41.04 -3.34 32.12
N GLU A 85 -40.54 -2.30 32.79
CA GLU A 85 -39.19 -2.27 33.32
C GLU A 85 -39.12 -2.97 34.69
N PRO A 86 -37.95 -3.50 35.08
CA PRO A 86 -37.75 -4.10 36.40
C PRO A 86 -38.11 -3.11 37.50
N PRO A 87 -38.81 -3.56 38.56
CA PRO A 87 -39.16 -2.67 39.68
C PRO A 87 -37.89 -2.27 40.47
N GLU A 88 -37.88 -1.05 40.97
CA GLU A 88 -36.96 -0.71 42.05
C GLU A 88 -37.27 -1.55 43.29
N PRO A 89 -36.31 -1.80 44.22
CA PRO A 89 -36.55 -2.55 45.42
C PRO A 89 -37.73 -1.97 46.23
N GLY A 90 -38.80 -2.76 46.36
CA GLY A 90 -40.02 -2.34 47.08
C GLY A 90 -41.10 -1.67 46.21
N SER A 91 -40.86 -1.45 44.91
CA SER A 91 -41.85 -0.88 43.98
C SER A 91 -42.46 -1.94 43.05
N ARG A 92 -43.57 -1.58 42.37
CA ARG A 92 -44.16 -2.42 41.30
C ARG A 92 -43.47 -2.16 39.96
N PRO A 93 -43.44 -3.15 39.00
CA PRO A 93 -42.94 -2.93 37.67
C PRO A 93 -43.62 -1.72 37.00
N GLN A 94 -42.82 -0.85 36.40
CA GLN A 94 -43.34 0.29 35.65
C GLN A 94 -43.54 -0.09 34.22
N CYS A 95 -44.79 -0.07 33.74
CA CYS A 95 -45.14 -0.41 32.37
C CYS A 95 -45.37 0.82 31.52
N ASN A 96 -44.85 0.83 30.35
CA ASN A 96 -44.89 1.90 29.36
C ASN A 96 -45.29 1.32 27.99
N ILE A 97 -45.44 2.19 26.98
CA ILE A 97 -45.79 1.81 25.61
C ILE A 97 -44.71 2.33 24.64
N CYS A 98 -44.48 1.59 23.57
CA CYS A 98 -43.79 2.04 22.37
C CYS A 98 -44.78 2.15 21.20
N ASP A 99 -44.73 3.27 20.49
CA ASP A 99 -45.48 3.47 19.25
C ASP A 99 -44.71 4.43 18.35
N ASP A 100 -44.18 3.96 17.21
CA ASP A 100 -43.42 4.77 16.27
C ASP A 100 -44.26 5.86 15.58
N ARG A 101 -45.59 5.74 15.62
CA ARG A 101 -46.52 6.74 15.10
C ARG A 101 -46.63 7.98 15.98
N GLN A 102 -46.31 7.85 17.28
CA GLN A 102 -46.43 8.93 18.27
C GLN A 102 -45.08 9.40 18.72
N PRO A 103 -44.64 10.66 18.46
CA PRO A 103 -43.32 11.15 18.80
C PRO A 103 -42.91 10.97 20.29
N LYS A 104 -43.88 11.00 21.21
CA LYS A 104 -43.65 10.86 22.65
C LYS A 104 -43.28 9.42 23.07
N TYR A 105 -43.68 8.40 22.29
CA TYR A 105 -43.52 6.99 22.63
C TYR A 105 -42.60 6.27 21.64
N ARG A 106 -41.79 7.04 20.91
CA ARG A 106 -40.90 6.58 19.88
C ARG A 106 -39.48 6.36 20.45
N PHE A 107 -38.89 5.22 20.10
CA PHE A 107 -37.51 4.82 20.47
C PHE A 107 -36.64 4.50 19.24
N PRO A 108 -36.46 5.44 18.31
CA PRO A 108 -35.84 5.17 17.02
C PRO A 108 -34.32 4.90 17.17
N ALA A 109 -33.74 4.18 16.20
CA ALA A 109 -32.31 3.91 16.14
C ALA A 109 -31.43 5.17 16.00
N SER A 110 -31.99 6.32 15.65
CA SER A 110 -31.27 7.62 15.63
C SER A 110 -30.85 8.09 17.02
N HIS A 111 -31.51 7.65 18.09
CA HIS A 111 -31.12 7.92 19.46
C HIS A 111 -29.79 7.27 19.88
N LEU A 112 -29.31 6.28 19.10
CA LEU A 112 -28.02 5.61 19.33
C LEU A 112 -26.81 6.49 19.02
N THR A 113 -26.96 7.53 18.20
CA THR A 113 -25.87 8.32 17.66
C THR A 113 -26.13 9.82 17.74
N ASP A 114 -27.13 10.24 18.53
CA ASP A 114 -27.41 11.65 18.80
C ASP A 114 -26.46 12.23 19.85
N LEU A 115 -26.75 13.43 20.33
CA LEU A 115 -25.95 14.06 21.38
C LEU A 115 -26.28 13.41 22.72
N ASN A 116 -25.35 12.66 23.29
CA ASN A 116 -25.50 12.06 24.60
C ASN A 116 -25.55 13.16 25.68
N ASN A 117 -26.75 13.45 26.17
CA ASN A 117 -27.00 14.41 27.22
C ASN A 117 -27.35 13.68 28.52
N PRO A 118 -26.51 13.76 29.58
CA PRO A 118 -26.75 13.04 30.84
C PRO A 118 -28.02 13.50 31.56
N ASN A 119 -28.52 14.70 31.27
CA ASN A 119 -29.77 15.23 31.89
C ASN A 119 -31.04 14.87 31.12
N ASN A 120 -30.91 14.40 29.88
CA ASN A 120 -32.03 13.97 29.06
C ASN A 120 -31.58 12.81 28.15
N VAL A 121 -31.56 11.63 28.74
CA VAL A 121 -31.07 10.42 28.07
C VAL A 121 -32.10 9.94 27.07
N THR A 122 -31.72 9.92 25.82
CA THR A 122 -32.49 9.26 24.73
C THR A 122 -32.13 7.79 24.67
N CYS A 123 -33.10 6.95 24.28
CA CYS A 123 -32.91 5.50 24.21
C CYS A 123 -33.48 4.92 22.92
N TRP A 124 -32.78 3.97 22.34
CA TRP A 124 -33.34 3.00 21.42
C TRP A 124 -33.70 1.74 22.19
N ARG A 125 -34.83 1.11 21.83
CA ARG A 125 -35.29 -0.15 22.42
C ARG A 125 -35.67 -1.15 21.32
N SER A 126 -35.32 -2.42 21.52
CA SER A 126 -35.80 -3.52 20.67
C SER A 126 -37.27 -3.86 21.01
N ASP A 127 -37.94 -4.58 20.13
CA ASP A 127 -39.20 -5.24 20.54
C ASP A 127 -38.93 -6.19 21.70
N PRO A 128 -39.97 -6.43 22.56
CA PRO A 128 -39.89 -7.44 23.60
C PRO A 128 -39.57 -8.84 23.04
N LEU A 129 -38.71 -9.55 23.74
CA LEU A 129 -38.22 -10.87 23.37
C LEU A 129 -38.76 -11.93 24.32
N PRO A 130 -39.01 -13.17 23.85
CA PRO A 130 -39.33 -14.26 24.76
C PRO A 130 -38.15 -14.56 25.67
N PRO A 131 -38.35 -14.86 26.98
CA PRO A 131 -37.28 -15.23 27.87
C PRO A 131 -36.63 -16.55 27.39
N ALA A 132 -35.29 -16.58 27.39
CA ALA A 132 -34.54 -17.80 27.07
C ALA A 132 -34.69 -18.81 28.25
N THR A 133 -35.35 -19.91 28.02
CA THR A 133 -35.60 -20.94 29.02
C THR A 133 -34.50 -22.02 29.06
N SER A 134 -33.71 -22.12 28.03
CA SER A 134 -32.64 -23.12 27.89
C SER A 134 -31.48 -22.59 27.04
N MET A 135 -30.28 -23.12 27.24
CA MET A 135 -29.10 -22.82 26.36
C MET A 135 -29.32 -23.24 24.89
N ASN A 136 -30.20 -24.23 24.66
CA ASN A 136 -30.57 -24.70 23.32
C ASN A 136 -31.60 -23.78 22.65
N ALA A 137 -32.19 -22.82 23.36
CA ALA A 137 -33.08 -21.85 22.76
C ALA A 137 -32.31 -21.00 21.71
N PRO A 138 -32.95 -20.63 20.60
CA PRO A 138 -32.30 -19.81 19.59
C PRO A 138 -31.82 -18.49 20.19
N PRO A 139 -30.64 -17.95 19.74
CA PRO A 139 -30.19 -16.65 20.19
C PRO A 139 -31.11 -15.54 19.68
N ASP A 140 -31.18 -14.43 20.43
CA ASP A 140 -32.03 -13.28 20.11
C ASP A 140 -31.67 -12.60 18.79
N ASN A 141 -30.35 -12.55 18.48
CA ASN A 141 -29.76 -12.03 17.24
C ASN A 141 -30.25 -10.62 16.84
N VAL A 142 -30.55 -9.78 17.81
CA VAL A 142 -30.87 -8.37 17.55
C VAL A 142 -29.61 -7.64 17.08
N THR A 143 -29.68 -7.04 15.91
CA THR A 143 -28.50 -6.51 15.21
C THR A 143 -28.58 -5.00 15.02
N LEU A 144 -27.49 -4.31 15.32
CA LEU A 144 -27.24 -2.91 15.00
C LEU A 144 -26.12 -2.81 13.98
N VAL A 145 -26.33 -2.08 12.87
CA VAL A 145 -25.30 -1.85 11.83
C VAL A 145 -25.09 -0.36 11.65
N LEU A 146 -23.87 0.07 11.89
CA LEU A 146 -23.40 1.44 11.72
C LEU A 146 -22.43 1.51 10.55
N SER A 147 -22.74 2.33 9.53
CA SER A 147 -21.91 2.50 8.32
C SER A 147 -21.33 3.90 8.28
N PHE A 148 -20.01 4.02 8.42
CA PHE A 148 -19.32 5.32 8.42
C PHE A 148 -19.28 5.97 7.04
N GLY A 149 -19.47 5.19 5.97
CA GLY A 149 -19.30 5.64 4.59
C GLY A 149 -17.86 5.93 4.18
N LYS A 150 -16.88 5.71 5.07
CA LYS A 150 -15.44 5.90 4.85
C LYS A 150 -14.65 4.94 5.76
N LYS A 151 -13.38 4.67 5.40
CA LYS A 151 -12.47 3.94 6.28
C LYS A 151 -12.04 4.81 7.46
N TYR A 152 -12.17 4.25 8.66
CA TYR A 152 -11.67 4.80 9.92
C TYR A 152 -10.64 3.87 10.55
N GLU A 153 -9.70 4.46 11.28
CA GLU A 153 -8.83 3.79 12.24
C GLU A 153 -9.55 3.88 13.59
N VAL A 154 -10.27 2.80 13.93
CA VAL A 154 -11.12 2.73 15.13
C VAL A 154 -10.25 2.45 16.36
N THR A 155 -10.38 3.30 17.39
CA THR A 155 -9.68 3.14 18.65
C THR A 155 -10.53 2.42 19.68
N TYR A 156 -11.82 2.77 19.75
CA TYR A 156 -12.76 2.11 20.65
C TYR A 156 -14.16 2.05 20.07
N VAL A 157 -14.93 1.07 20.54
CA VAL A 157 -16.38 0.96 20.38
C VAL A 157 -17.00 0.98 21.76
N ASN A 158 -17.99 1.83 22.00
CA ASN A 158 -18.64 1.99 23.28
C ASN A 158 -20.14 1.91 23.12
N LEU A 159 -20.79 1.13 23.99
CA LEU A 159 -22.22 1.01 24.14
C LEU A 159 -22.61 1.43 25.53
N VAL A 160 -23.49 2.41 25.67
CA VAL A 160 -24.09 2.84 26.92
C VAL A 160 -25.52 2.36 26.94
N PHE A 161 -25.88 1.62 27.97
CA PHE A 161 -27.24 1.11 28.13
C PHE A 161 -28.16 2.13 28.82
N CYS A 162 -29.44 2.03 28.56
CA CYS A 162 -30.41 2.90 29.18
C CYS A 162 -30.46 2.70 30.71
N PRO A 163 -30.84 3.72 31.48
CA PRO A 163 -31.04 3.59 32.92
C PRO A 163 -32.02 2.45 33.23
N HIS A 164 -31.82 1.77 34.34
CA HIS A 164 -32.64 0.66 34.84
C HIS A 164 -32.79 -0.56 33.90
N THR A 165 -31.94 -0.66 32.86
CA THR A 165 -31.93 -1.82 31.95
C THR A 165 -30.70 -2.68 32.20
N PRO A 166 -30.85 -4.02 32.14
CA PRO A 166 -29.73 -4.95 32.33
C PRO A 166 -28.77 -4.87 31.16
N LYS A 167 -27.46 -5.05 31.44
CA LYS A 167 -26.48 -5.30 30.39
C LYS A 167 -26.72 -6.67 29.74
N PRO A 168 -26.69 -6.78 28.42
CA PRO A 168 -26.73 -8.08 27.76
C PRO A 168 -25.58 -8.98 28.20
N ASP A 169 -25.85 -10.26 28.42
CA ASP A 169 -24.81 -11.23 28.75
C ASP A 169 -23.92 -11.52 27.54
N SER A 170 -24.53 -11.74 26.36
CA SER A 170 -23.78 -12.16 25.19
C SER A 170 -23.92 -11.20 24.02
N ILE A 171 -22.77 -10.63 23.61
CA ILE A 171 -22.67 -9.62 22.54
C ILE A 171 -21.53 -9.99 21.62
N ALA A 172 -21.76 -9.90 20.31
CA ALA A 172 -20.74 -10.02 19.29
C ALA A 172 -20.58 -8.71 18.52
N ILE A 173 -19.34 -8.22 18.44
CA ILE A 173 -18.98 -7.05 17.63
C ILE A 173 -18.20 -7.51 16.42
N TYR A 174 -18.65 -7.11 15.24
CA TYR A 174 -18.01 -7.37 13.95
C TYR A 174 -17.63 -6.06 13.29
N LYS A 175 -16.61 -6.10 12.46
CA LYS A 175 -16.21 -4.99 11.58
C LYS A 175 -16.28 -5.40 10.11
N SER A 176 -16.46 -4.44 9.23
CA SER A 176 -16.25 -4.57 7.80
C SER A 176 -15.15 -3.62 7.34
N MET A 177 -14.39 -3.99 6.30
CA MET A 177 -13.39 -3.15 5.65
C MET A 177 -13.78 -2.80 4.21
N ASP A 178 -14.88 -3.34 3.72
CA ASP A 178 -15.33 -3.32 2.33
C ASP A 178 -16.78 -2.82 2.17
N TYR A 179 -17.20 -1.94 3.09
CA TYR A 179 -18.52 -1.30 3.09
C TYR A 179 -19.69 -2.31 3.27
N GLY A 180 -19.54 -3.20 4.24
CA GLY A 180 -20.58 -4.14 4.65
C GLY A 180 -20.72 -5.39 3.80
N LYS A 181 -19.82 -5.64 2.83
CA LYS A 181 -19.84 -6.84 1.99
C LYS A 181 -19.40 -8.09 2.74
N THR A 182 -18.31 -7.97 3.50
CA THR A 182 -17.79 -9.03 4.36
C THR A 182 -17.66 -8.55 5.80
N TRP A 183 -17.81 -9.48 6.75
CA TRP A 183 -17.77 -9.18 8.17
C TRP A 183 -16.73 -10.05 8.86
N GLN A 184 -15.89 -9.42 9.67
CA GLN A 184 -14.86 -10.06 10.47
C GLN A 184 -15.17 -9.89 11.94
N PRO A 185 -14.99 -10.92 12.79
CA PRO A 185 -15.11 -10.80 14.23
C PRO A 185 -14.15 -9.73 14.76
N PHE A 186 -14.61 -8.91 15.70
CA PHE A 186 -13.82 -7.84 16.28
C PHE A 186 -13.68 -8.01 17.80
N GLN A 187 -14.80 -8.32 18.50
CA GLN A 187 -14.82 -8.63 19.94
C GLN A 187 -16.07 -9.43 20.29
N PHE A 188 -15.96 -10.27 21.30
CA PHE A 188 -17.07 -11.02 21.88
C PHE A 188 -17.12 -10.79 23.39
N TYR A 189 -18.33 -10.76 23.92
CA TYR A 189 -18.62 -10.68 25.35
C TYR A 189 -19.60 -11.77 25.73
N SER A 190 -19.32 -12.57 26.75
CA SER A 190 -20.27 -13.54 27.31
C SER A 190 -19.75 -14.05 28.65
N SER A 191 -20.65 -14.39 29.56
CA SER A 191 -20.32 -15.19 30.76
C SER A 191 -19.86 -16.59 30.41
N GLN A 192 -20.27 -17.12 29.25
CA GLN A 192 -19.96 -18.47 28.78
C GLN A 192 -19.35 -18.46 27.37
N CYS A 193 -18.18 -17.84 27.21
CA CYS A 193 -17.49 -17.65 25.94
C CYS A 193 -17.35 -18.94 25.11
N ARG A 194 -17.02 -20.08 25.78
CA ARG A 194 -16.81 -21.38 25.11
C ARG A 194 -18.13 -21.94 24.56
N LYS A 195 -19.22 -21.88 25.34
CA LYS A 195 -20.52 -22.40 24.93
C LYS A 195 -21.17 -21.54 23.83
N VAL A 196 -21.13 -20.20 23.95
CA VAL A 196 -21.82 -19.28 23.03
C VAL A 196 -21.02 -19.03 21.74
N TYR A 197 -19.69 -18.85 21.85
CA TYR A 197 -18.85 -18.43 20.71
C TYR A 197 -17.77 -19.44 20.34
N GLY A 198 -17.66 -20.57 21.06
CA GLY A 198 -16.61 -21.59 20.83
C GLY A 198 -15.19 -21.05 21.11
N ARG A 199 -15.05 -20.00 21.94
CA ARG A 199 -13.76 -19.33 22.21
C ARG A 199 -13.43 -19.39 23.70
N PRO A 200 -12.15 -19.55 24.06
CA PRO A 200 -11.74 -19.47 25.45
C PRO A 200 -11.98 -18.07 26.01
N ASN A 201 -12.32 -17.99 27.31
CA ASN A 201 -12.45 -16.72 28.02
C ASN A 201 -11.07 -16.07 28.19
N ARG A 202 -10.96 -14.77 27.89
CA ARG A 202 -9.74 -13.94 28.07
C ARG A 202 -8.46 -14.52 27.44
N ALA A 203 -8.60 -15.14 26.26
CA ALA A 203 -7.44 -15.70 25.54
C ALA A 203 -6.34 -14.65 25.31
N THR A 204 -5.08 -15.05 25.50
CA THR A 204 -3.92 -14.20 25.29
C THR A 204 -3.69 -13.96 23.80
N ILE A 205 -3.47 -12.72 23.42
CA ILE A 205 -3.08 -12.36 22.05
C ILE A 205 -1.56 -12.33 21.95
N THR A 206 -1.03 -13.10 21.02
CA THR A 206 0.40 -13.20 20.71
C THR A 206 0.71 -12.58 19.36
N GLN A 207 1.99 -12.55 18.98
CA GLN A 207 2.42 -12.04 17.67
C GLN A 207 1.79 -12.80 16.48
N SER A 208 1.45 -14.09 16.66
CA SER A 208 0.89 -14.92 15.59
C SER A 208 -0.61 -14.73 15.36
N ASN A 209 -1.36 -14.29 16.38
CA ASN A 209 -2.82 -14.14 16.32
C ASN A 209 -3.31 -12.71 16.57
N GLN A 210 -2.52 -11.69 16.20
CA GLN A 210 -2.82 -10.26 16.44
C GLN A 210 -4.18 -9.78 15.90
N GLN A 211 -4.76 -10.44 14.91
CA GLN A 211 -6.06 -10.10 14.33
C GLN A 211 -7.20 -10.99 14.85
N GLU A 212 -6.97 -11.78 15.87
CA GLU A 212 -8.00 -12.64 16.43
C GLU A 212 -8.91 -11.85 17.37
N ALA A 213 -10.23 -12.06 17.22
CA ALA A 213 -11.22 -11.50 18.16
C ALA A 213 -11.21 -12.30 19.47
N ARG A 214 -11.13 -11.59 20.58
CA ARG A 214 -11.21 -12.19 21.93
C ARG A 214 -12.64 -12.35 22.38
N CYS A 215 -12.88 -13.27 23.27
CA CYS A 215 -14.07 -13.32 24.09
C CYS A 215 -13.72 -13.02 25.56
N THR A 216 -14.55 -12.24 26.23
CA THR A 216 -14.34 -11.89 27.65
C THR A 216 -15.65 -11.74 28.41
N ASP A 217 -15.63 -12.09 29.66
CA ASP A 217 -16.68 -11.87 30.65
C ASP A 217 -16.50 -10.58 31.46
N ALA A 218 -15.47 -9.78 31.15
CA ALA A 218 -15.09 -8.57 31.92
C ALA A 218 -16.22 -7.54 32.03
N HIS A 219 -17.17 -7.52 31.08
CA HIS A 219 -18.30 -6.60 31.09
C HIS A 219 -19.22 -6.80 32.31
N ARG A 220 -19.18 -7.97 32.95
CA ARG A 220 -19.96 -8.27 34.17
C ARG A 220 -19.39 -7.59 35.41
N TYR A 221 -18.08 -7.42 35.49
CA TYR A 221 -17.36 -6.92 36.66
C TYR A 221 -17.10 -5.40 36.60
N ASN A 222 -17.13 -4.79 35.41
CA ASN A 222 -16.91 -3.38 35.23
C ASN A 222 -18.21 -2.57 35.49
N GLY A 223 -18.45 -2.22 36.72
CA GLY A 223 -19.59 -1.45 37.20
C GLY A 223 -20.22 -2.21 38.34
N GLY A 224 -19.89 -1.80 39.58
CA GLY A 224 -20.36 -2.48 40.77
C GLY A 224 -21.84 -2.76 40.77
N ASP A 225 -22.23 -3.92 41.26
CA ASP A 225 -23.60 -4.37 41.46
C ASP A 225 -24.39 -3.55 42.50
N GLY A 226 -23.92 -2.34 42.77
CA GLY A 226 -24.66 -1.33 43.52
C GLY A 226 -25.62 -0.61 42.58
N MET A 227 -26.88 -0.66 42.85
CA MET A 227 -27.94 0.22 42.31
C MET A 227 -27.64 1.71 42.54
N SER A 228 -26.47 2.15 42.18
CA SER A 228 -26.07 3.56 42.19
C SER A 228 -26.28 4.09 40.77
N HIS A 229 -27.01 5.17 40.65
CA HIS A 229 -27.48 5.94 39.49
C HIS A 229 -26.54 6.11 38.27
N GLY A 230 -25.64 5.17 38.00
CA GLY A 230 -24.68 5.19 36.88
C GLY A 230 -25.18 4.38 35.68
N GLN A 231 -25.15 4.98 34.49
CA GLN A 231 -25.38 4.29 33.23
C GLN A 231 -24.39 3.14 33.08
N SER A 232 -24.90 1.93 32.85
CA SER A 232 -24.06 0.78 32.57
C SER A 232 -23.49 0.87 31.15
N ARG A 233 -22.21 0.50 30.96
CA ARG A 233 -21.56 0.60 29.65
C ARG A 233 -20.68 -0.61 29.36
N ILE A 234 -20.46 -0.86 28.08
CA ILE A 234 -19.48 -1.82 27.57
C ILE A 234 -18.57 -1.05 26.61
N ALA A 235 -17.27 -1.00 26.91
CA ALA A 235 -16.28 -0.33 26.09
C ALA A 235 -15.24 -1.35 25.61
N PHE A 236 -15.04 -1.41 24.30
CA PHE A 236 -14.03 -2.23 23.64
C PHE A 236 -12.91 -1.33 23.12
N SER A 237 -11.71 -1.48 23.63
CA SER A 237 -10.50 -0.86 23.09
C SER A 237 -9.85 -1.80 22.09
N THR A 238 -9.61 -1.32 20.86
CA THR A 238 -9.17 -2.18 19.75
C THR A 238 -7.73 -2.68 19.88
N LEU A 239 -6.89 -1.93 20.60
CA LEU A 239 -5.47 -2.23 20.78
C LEU A 239 -5.11 -2.79 22.14
N ASP A 240 -6.10 -2.90 23.03
CA ASP A 240 -5.89 -3.39 24.39
C ASP A 240 -5.31 -4.80 24.40
N GLU A 241 -4.26 -5.01 25.23
CA GLU A 241 -3.52 -6.27 25.37
C GLU A 241 -2.98 -6.88 24.06
N ARG A 242 -2.76 -6.06 22.99
CA ARG A 242 -2.17 -6.53 21.74
C ARG A 242 -0.67 -6.23 21.68
N PRO A 243 0.16 -7.23 21.28
CA PRO A 243 1.59 -6.99 21.06
C PRO A 243 1.81 -5.90 20.02
N ASN A 244 2.82 -5.05 20.24
CA ASN A 244 3.16 -3.93 19.34
C ASN A 244 2.08 -2.82 19.23
N ALA A 245 1.14 -2.72 20.15
CA ALA A 245 0.16 -1.66 20.15
C ALA A 245 0.79 -0.26 20.21
N SER A 246 1.92 -0.09 20.94
CA SER A 246 2.71 1.14 20.98
C SER A 246 3.36 1.50 19.64
N ASP A 247 3.70 0.51 18.83
CA ASP A 247 4.38 0.64 17.54
C ASP A 247 3.47 0.30 16.35
N ILE A 248 2.19 0.64 16.45
CA ILE A 248 1.17 0.32 15.44
C ILE A 248 1.58 0.76 14.03
N GLU A 249 2.39 1.79 13.89
CA GLU A 249 2.85 2.29 12.60
C GLU A 249 3.78 1.33 11.86
N LYS A 250 4.50 0.51 12.61
CA LYS A 250 5.38 -0.51 12.06
C LYS A 250 4.66 -1.84 11.78
N SER A 251 3.42 -1.99 12.28
CA SER A 251 2.62 -3.21 12.12
C SER A 251 1.48 -3.03 11.12
N PRO A 252 1.64 -3.44 9.85
CA PRO A 252 0.55 -3.44 8.88
C PRO A 252 -0.64 -4.29 9.35
N VAL A 253 -0.37 -5.36 10.09
CA VAL A 253 -1.37 -6.28 10.65
C VAL A 253 -2.30 -5.56 11.64
N LEU A 254 -1.74 -4.77 12.56
CA LEU A 254 -2.55 -3.98 13.51
C LEU A 254 -3.24 -2.79 12.83
N GLN A 255 -2.63 -2.18 11.82
CA GLN A 255 -3.27 -1.12 11.03
C GLN A 255 -4.51 -1.63 10.29
N ASP A 256 -4.47 -2.85 9.75
CA ASP A 256 -5.64 -3.51 9.16
C ASP A 256 -6.63 -3.94 10.23
N TRP A 257 -6.15 -4.40 11.40
CA TRP A 257 -7.00 -4.74 12.52
C TRP A 257 -7.89 -3.58 12.97
N ILE A 258 -7.35 -2.39 13.17
CA ILE A 258 -8.12 -1.21 13.61
C ILE A 258 -8.92 -0.55 12.48
N THR A 259 -8.71 -0.94 11.22
CA THR A 259 -9.43 -0.32 10.09
C THR A 259 -10.83 -0.90 9.96
N ALA A 260 -11.82 -0.02 9.87
CA ALA A 260 -13.21 -0.39 9.62
C ALA A 260 -13.92 0.64 8.71
N THR A 261 -14.88 0.18 7.94
CA THR A 261 -15.88 0.98 7.19
C THR A 261 -17.24 0.92 7.86
N ASP A 262 -17.50 -0.17 8.57
CA ASP A 262 -18.76 -0.43 9.26
C ASP A 262 -18.50 -1.23 10.53
N ILE A 263 -19.36 -1.03 11.53
CA ILE A 263 -19.43 -1.83 12.75
C ILE A 263 -20.80 -2.47 12.83
N LYS A 264 -20.82 -3.74 13.17
CA LYS A 264 -22.06 -4.49 13.44
C LYS A 264 -21.99 -5.05 14.85
N VAL A 265 -23.01 -4.74 15.65
CA VAL A 265 -23.21 -5.31 16.98
C VAL A 265 -24.37 -6.27 16.91
N ILE A 266 -24.19 -7.46 17.45
CA ILE A 266 -25.24 -8.48 17.55
C ILE A 266 -25.44 -8.79 19.02
N PHE A 267 -26.63 -8.57 19.52
CA PHE A 267 -27.07 -8.99 20.84
C PHE A 267 -27.59 -10.41 20.75
N ASN A 268 -26.86 -11.36 21.30
CA ASN A 268 -27.20 -12.78 21.18
C ASN A 268 -28.01 -13.29 22.36
N ARG A 269 -27.75 -12.79 23.57
CA ARG A 269 -28.52 -13.14 24.76
C ARG A 269 -28.56 -11.99 25.75
N LEU A 270 -29.74 -11.68 26.27
CA LEU A 270 -29.93 -10.71 27.33
C LEU A 270 -29.53 -11.30 28.69
N HIS A 271 -30.01 -12.53 28.98
CA HIS A 271 -29.72 -13.30 30.18
C HIS A 271 -29.29 -14.71 29.83
N MET A 272 -28.44 -15.31 30.66
CA MET A 272 -28.17 -16.75 30.58
C MET A 272 -29.25 -17.51 31.33
N PRO A 273 -29.70 -18.66 30.81
CA PRO A 273 -30.64 -19.53 31.53
C PRO A 273 -30.05 -20.01 32.86
N THR A 274 -30.88 -20.10 33.89
CA THR A 274 -30.48 -20.42 35.26
C THR A 274 -30.07 -21.88 35.48
N ASP A 275 -30.55 -22.77 34.61
CA ASP A 275 -30.31 -24.22 34.74
C ASP A 275 -28.85 -24.67 34.55
N ASP A 276 -28.01 -23.79 34.02
CA ASP A 276 -26.58 -24.06 33.74
C ASP A 276 -25.61 -23.45 34.77
N LEU A 277 -26.12 -22.93 35.90
CA LEU A 277 -25.25 -22.36 36.95
C LEU A 277 -24.46 -23.41 37.73
N SER A 278 -24.78 -24.70 37.61
CA SER A 278 -24.10 -25.81 38.28
C SER A 278 -22.73 -26.15 37.66
N ASP A 279 -22.50 -25.76 36.40
CA ASP A 279 -21.24 -26.07 35.70
C ASP A 279 -20.14 -25.02 35.85
N ASN A 280 -20.35 -24.02 36.72
CA ASN A 280 -19.31 -22.99 36.99
C ASN A 280 -18.14 -23.50 37.86
N LEU A 281 -18.10 -24.79 38.18
CA LEU A 281 -16.99 -25.39 38.93
C LEU A 281 -15.73 -25.61 38.08
N ASP A 282 -15.85 -25.58 36.73
CA ASP A 282 -14.72 -25.78 35.81
C ASP A 282 -13.85 -24.51 35.64
N ILE A 283 -14.14 -23.41 36.32
CA ILE A 283 -13.38 -22.15 36.21
C ILE A 283 -12.15 -22.12 37.12
N LEU A 284 -11.96 -23.10 37.99
CA LEU A 284 -10.88 -23.09 38.97
C LEU A 284 -9.73 -24.08 38.71
N VAL A 285 -9.72 -24.74 37.57
CA VAL A 285 -8.55 -25.59 37.23
C VAL A 285 -7.88 -25.10 35.96
N ASP A 286 -7.25 -23.95 36.04
CA ASP A 286 -6.12 -23.63 35.17
C ASP A 286 -4.91 -24.37 35.79
N GLU A 287 -4.61 -25.57 35.28
CA GLU A 287 -3.49 -26.40 35.72
C GLU A 287 -2.14 -25.69 35.75
N ASN A 288 -2.03 -24.56 35.07
CA ASN A 288 -0.82 -23.74 35.07
C ASN A 288 -0.69 -22.83 36.31
N LEU A 289 -1.78 -22.56 37.05
CA LEU A 289 -1.70 -21.77 38.27
C LEU A 289 -1.37 -22.68 39.46
N TYR A 290 -1.77 -23.95 39.42
CA TYR A 290 -1.48 -24.92 40.45
C TYR A 290 -0.01 -25.28 40.49
N ASN A 291 0.66 -25.40 39.35
CA ASN A 291 2.09 -25.73 39.28
C ASN A 291 3.02 -24.55 39.58
N LYS A 292 2.51 -23.31 39.65
CA LYS A 292 3.33 -22.12 39.96
C LYS A 292 3.39 -21.79 41.47
N HIS A 293 2.53 -22.41 42.28
CA HIS A 293 2.51 -22.22 43.74
C HIS A 293 3.12 -23.39 44.54
N LEU A 294 3.50 -24.51 43.88
CA LEU A 294 4.11 -25.65 44.53
C LEU A 294 5.65 -25.79 44.34
N GLY A 295 6.25 -24.77 43.73
CA GLY A 295 7.71 -24.74 43.49
C GLY A 295 8.46 -23.75 44.36
N GLY A 296 8.33 -23.83 45.66
CA GLY A 296 9.14 -22.94 46.52
C GLY A 296 8.78 -22.94 47.98
N LEU A 297 8.97 -24.04 48.65
CA LEU A 297 9.21 -24.08 50.12
C LEU A 297 9.84 -25.47 50.44
N ASP A 298 11.15 -25.54 50.32
CA ASP A 298 11.98 -26.52 51.05
C ASP A 298 12.43 -25.89 52.37
N ARG A 299 12.28 -26.71 53.49
CA ARG A 299 12.93 -26.65 54.79
C ARG A 299 12.41 -25.62 55.79
N ASP A 300 12.06 -25.97 56.95
CA ASP A 300 12.67 -26.75 58.04
C ASP A 300 11.68 -26.93 59.22
N ASP A 301 11.67 -28.13 59.77
CA ASP A 301 11.48 -28.54 61.13
C ASP A 301 10.61 -27.71 62.13
N ASP A 302 9.55 -28.25 62.69
CA ASP A 302 9.53 -28.86 64.04
C ASP A 302 8.11 -29.25 64.52
N HIS A 303 8.06 -30.26 65.35
CA HIS A 303 6.93 -30.89 66.00
C HIS A 303 5.91 -29.96 66.67
N THR A 304 4.61 -30.24 66.44
CA THR A 304 3.66 -30.47 67.55
C THR A 304 2.35 -31.06 67.02
N ASN A 305 1.95 -32.19 67.64
CA ASN A 305 0.66 -32.84 67.46
C ASN A 305 -0.49 -32.02 68.09
N GLU A 306 -1.52 -31.73 67.27
CA GLU A 306 -2.89 -31.66 67.78
C GLU A 306 -3.88 -32.02 66.63
N PRO A 307 -4.94 -32.82 66.94
CA PRO A 307 -5.84 -33.37 65.93
C PRO A 307 -6.94 -32.42 65.52
N ALA A 308 -7.23 -32.43 64.22
CA ALA A 308 -8.35 -31.72 63.61
C ALA A 308 -9.70 -32.17 64.19
N PRO A 309 -10.68 -31.25 64.42
CA PRO A 309 -12.01 -31.64 64.80
C PRO A 309 -12.77 -32.21 63.61
N SER A 310 -13.25 -33.41 63.79
CA SER A 310 -14.11 -34.19 62.90
C SER A 310 -15.44 -33.47 62.64
N VAL A 311 -15.80 -33.46 61.34
CA VAL A 311 -17.13 -33.13 60.85
C VAL A 311 -18.12 -34.21 61.35
N GLN A 312 -18.84 -33.90 62.41
CA GLN A 312 -20.07 -34.58 62.81
C GLN A 312 -21.05 -33.53 63.26
N LEU A 313 -21.96 -33.09 62.36
CA LEU A 313 -23.20 -32.43 62.70
C LEU A 313 -24.14 -32.33 61.47
N VAL A 314 -24.52 -33.48 60.95
CA VAL A 314 -25.72 -33.59 60.12
C VAL A 314 -26.39 -34.92 60.41
N ASN A 315 -27.10 -34.96 61.50
CA ASN A 315 -28.16 -35.96 61.78
C ASN A 315 -28.78 -35.69 63.16
N GLU A 316 -29.58 -34.62 63.24
CA GLU A 316 -30.59 -34.47 64.26
C GLU A 316 -31.42 -33.23 64.03
N MET A 317 -32.34 -33.27 63.13
CA MET A 317 -33.58 -32.45 63.15
C MET A 317 -34.62 -33.08 62.25
N GLN A 318 -35.09 -34.23 62.66
CA GLN A 318 -36.43 -34.66 62.29
C GLN A 318 -37.41 -34.34 63.41
N SER A 319 -38.58 -33.78 62.97
CA SER A 319 -39.74 -33.51 63.76
C SER A 319 -39.78 -32.22 64.57
N LEU A 320 -40.27 -31.17 63.94
CA LEU A 320 -41.22 -30.21 64.50
C LEU A 320 -42.04 -29.65 63.32
N ASP A 321 -43.24 -30.19 63.16
CA ASP A 321 -44.30 -29.60 62.38
C ASP A 321 -44.65 -28.25 62.95
N MET A 322 -44.30 -27.17 62.29
CA MET A 322 -44.90 -25.87 62.46
C MET A 322 -45.16 -25.27 61.07
N ASP A 323 -46.44 -25.16 60.76
CA ASP A 323 -47.00 -24.40 59.66
C ASP A 323 -46.40 -22.98 59.63
N VAL A 324 -45.29 -22.80 58.93
CA VAL A 324 -44.79 -21.48 58.55
C VAL A 324 -45.29 -21.22 57.13
N GLU A 325 -46.29 -20.42 57.03
CA GLU A 325 -46.83 -19.81 55.83
C GLU A 325 -45.60 -19.09 55.16
N SER A 326 -44.98 -19.80 54.24
CA SER A 326 -43.80 -19.31 53.47
C SER A 326 -44.28 -18.12 52.63
N LYS A 327 -43.86 -16.92 53.00
CA LYS A 327 -43.96 -15.74 52.12
C LYS A 327 -43.30 -16.10 50.79
N PRO A 328 -44.05 -16.00 49.66
CA PRO A 328 -43.47 -16.34 48.34
C PRO A 328 -42.26 -15.46 48.09
N THR A 329 -41.16 -16.10 47.64
CA THR A 329 -39.98 -15.36 47.24
C THR A 329 -40.36 -14.36 46.15
N ALA A 330 -39.63 -13.24 46.05
CA ALA A 330 -39.94 -12.16 45.09
C ALA A 330 -40.07 -12.74 43.62
N MET A 331 -39.43 -13.85 43.37
CA MET A 331 -39.52 -14.56 42.08
C MET A 331 -40.83 -15.33 41.86
N GLU A 332 -41.44 -15.91 42.93
CA GLU A 332 -42.78 -16.54 42.86
C GLU A 332 -43.89 -15.48 42.83
N ALA A 333 -43.71 -14.34 43.50
CA ALA A 333 -44.63 -13.21 43.39
C ALA A 333 -44.71 -12.64 41.97
N VAL A 334 -43.61 -12.59 41.26
CA VAL A 334 -43.55 -12.14 39.84
C VAL A 334 -44.30 -13.14 38.90
N ARG A 335 -44.23 -14.47 39.17
CA ARG A 335 -45.00 -15.47 38.40
C ARG A 335 -46.53 -15.39 38.59
N ARG A 336 -47.00 -14.80 39.67
CA ARG A 336 -48.45 -14.65 39.95
C ARG A 336 -49.05 -13.33 39.48
N LEU A 337 -48.22 -12.41 38.90
CA LEU A 337 -48.71 -11.19 38.32
C LEU A 337 -49.49 -11.48 37.03
N PRO A 338 -50.59 -10.76 36.70
CA PRO A 338 -51.22 -10.85 35.41
C PRO A 338 -50.20 -10.58 34.29
N PRO A 339 -50.39 -11.20 33.11
CA PRO A 339 -49.41 -11.06 31.98
C PRO A 339 -49.05 -9.61 31.62
N ALA A 340 -49.93 -8.65 31.91
CA ALA A 340 -49.74 -7.22 31.68
C ALA A 340 -48.71 -6.55 32.58
N TYR A 341 -48.22 -7.22 33.66
CA TYR A 341 -47.28 -6.67 34.64
C TYR A 341 -45.99 -7.47 34.72
N GLN A 342 -45.77 -8.42 33.82
CA GLN A 342 -44.48 -9.13 33.79
C GLN A 342 -43.41 -8.25 33.20
N VAL A 343 -42.19 -8.29 33.78
CA VAL A 343 -41.01 -7.60 33.25
C VAL A 343 -40.74 -8.13 31.85
N THR A 344 -40.58 -7.21 30.90
CA THR A 344 -40.29 -7.57 29.53
C THR A 344 -38.79 -7.67 29.28
N HIS A 345 -38.39 -8.70 28.57
CA HIS A 345 -37.00 -8.87 28.11
C HIS A 345 -36.83 -8.09 26.82
N GLN A 346 -35.98 -7.05 26.83
CA GLN A 346 -35.65 -6.23 25.64
C GLN A 346 -34.29 -5.61 25.76
N TYR A 347 -33.66 -5.33 24.63
CA TYR A 347 -32.43 -4.54 24.58
C TYR A 347 -32.77 -3.06 24.59
N ALA A 348 -32.00 -2.27 25.37
CA ALA A 348 -32.17 -0.83 25.42
C ALA A 348 -30.79 -0.15 25.49
N VAL A 349 -30.46 0.65 24.50
CA VAL A 349 -29.15 1.32 24.36
C VAL A 349 -29.38 2.82 24.21
N ALA A 350 -28.64 3.58 25.01
CA ALA A 350 -28.69 5.04 25.03
C ALA A 350 -27.66 5.69 24.11
N ASP A 351 -26.49 5.08 23.98
CA ASP A 351 -25.42 5.62 23.11
C ASP A 351 -24.60 4.50 22.49
N PHE A 352 -24.32 4.67 21.20
CA PHE A 352 -23.44 3.83 20.43
C PHE A 352 -22.36 4.71 19.80
N SER A 353 -21.24 4.87 20.49
CA SER A 353 -20.15 5.72 20.05
C SER A 353 -18.96 4.90 19.56
N VAL A 354 -18.31 5.42 18.53
CA VAL A 354 -17.11 4.81 17.92
C VAL A 354 -16.03 5.88 17.79
N GLY A 355 -15.05 5.82 18.70
CA GLY A 355 -13.93 6.75 18.66
C GLY A 355 -12.88 6.31 17.67
N GLY A 356 -12.44 7.24 16.84
CA GLY A 356 -11.40 6.93 15.86
C GLY A 356 -10.98 8.13 15.03
N ARG A 357 -10.16 7.86 14.04
CA ARG A 357 -9.64 8.84 13.09
C ARG A 357 -9.97 8.41 11.67
N CYS A 358 -10.25 9.38 10.79
CA CYS A 358 -10.31 9.06 9.36
C CYS A 358 -9.00 8.41 8.91
N LYS A 359 -9.08 7.28 8.21
CA LYS A 359 -7.91 6.66 7.59
C LYS A 359 -7.48 7.49 6.40
N CYS A 360 -6.44 8.31 6.58
CA CYS A 360 -5.87 9.16 5.54
C CYS A 360 -4.41 8.79 5.21
N ASN A 361 -3.93 7.66 5.72
CA ASN A 361 -2.59 7.12 5.48
C ASN A 361 -1.44 8.10 5.79
N GLY A 362 -1.65 9.04 6.72
CA GLY A 362 -0.67 10.04 7.12
C GLY A 362 -0.50 11.19 6.12
N HIS A 363 -1.41 11.32 5.15
CA HIS A 363 -1.35 12.36 4.11
C HIS A 363 -2.43 13.43 4.23
N ALA A 364 -3.20 13.45 5.31
CA ALA A 364 -4.17 14.50 5.56
C ALA A 364 -4.44 14.66 7.06
N SER A 365 -4.62 15.90 7.49
CA SER A 365 -5.04 16.27 8.86
C SER A 365 -6.54 16.48 8.98
N LYS A 366 -7.25 16.65 7.86
CA LYS A 366 -8.69 16.93 7.82
C LYS A 366 -9.42 15.91 6.95
N CYS A 367 -10.66 15.63 7.35
CA CYS A 367 -11.61 14.77 6.67
C CYS A 367 -12.92 15.54 6.54
N SER A 368 -13.36 15.79 5.33
CA SER A 368 -14.53 16.62 5.03
C SER A 368 -15.47 15.96 4.03
N ARG A 369 -16.73 16.42 3.97
CA ARG A 369 -17.66 15.95 2.95
C ARG A 369 -17.36 16.64 1.64
N GLY A 370 -17.15 15.84 0.59
CA GLY A 370 -16.96 16.31 -0.78
C GLY A 370 -18.24 16.86 -1.38
N ARG A 371 -18.15 17.32 -2.64
CA ARG A 371 -19.31 17.80 -3.40
C ARG A 371 -20.36 16.71 -3.65
N ASP A 372 -19.94 15.49 -3.64
CA ASP A 372 -20.76 14.26 -3.76
C ASP A 372 -21.44 13.86 -2.43
N GLY A 373 -21.30 14.66 -1.36
CA GLY A 373 -21.80 14.38 -0.03
C GLY A 373 -21.02 13.28 0.72
N GLN A 374 -20.04 12.63 0.08
CA GLN A 374 -19.26 11.58 0.68
C GLN A 374 -18.07 12.13 1.47
N LEU A 375 -17.75 11.47 2.58
CA LEU A 375 -16.60 11.84 3.40
C LEU A 375 -15.30 11.43 2.70
N ALA A 376 -14.32 12.35 2.63
CA ALA A 376 -13.00 12.12 2.03
C ALA A 376 -11.90 12.88 2.77
N CYS A 377 -10.67 12.37 2.73
CA CYS A 377 -9.50 13.08 3.24
C CYS A 377 -9.13 14.25 2.33
N GLU A 378 -8.71 15.37 2.92
CA GLU A 378 -8.12 16.51 2.20
C GLU A 378 -6.65 16.23 1.92
N CYS A 379 -6.38 15.41 0.90
CA CYS A 379 -5.06 14.84 0.63
C CYS A 379 -4.00 15.90 0.36
N ARG A 380 -2.86 15.78 1.06
CA ARG A 380 -1.60 16.49 0.86
C ARG A 380 -0.57 15.55 0.21
N HIS A 381 0.72 15.95 0.16
CA HIS A 381 1.86 15.15 -0.33
C HIS A 381 1.63 14.59 -1.75
N ASN A 382 0.93 15.34 -2.59
CA ASN A 382 0.60 14.94 -3.96
C ASN A 382 -0.14 13.59 -4.07
N THR A 383 -0.88 13.22 -3.01
CA THR A 383 -1.72 12.02 -2.97
C THR A 383 -3.17 12.34 -3.36
N ALA A 384 -3.94 11.31 -3.68
CA ALA A 384 -5.33 11.38 -4.10
C ALA A 384 -6.11 10.11 -3.69
N GLY A 385 -7.41 10.15 -3.86
CA GLY A 385 -8.35 9.12 -3.44
C GLY A 385 -9.11 9.54 -2.19
N ARG A 386 -10.06 8.73 -1.76
CA ARG A 386 -10.86 9.02 -0.55
C ARG A 386 -10.04 8.92 0.73
N ASP A 387 -9.05 8.03 0.73
CA ASP A 387 -8.17 7.70 1.85
C ASP A 387 -6.72 8.14 1.57
N CYS A 388 -6.48 8.96 0.54
CA CYS A 388 -5.15 9.33 0.02
C CYS A 388 -4.30 8.09 -0.34
N GLU A 389 -4.94 7.04 -0.84
CA GLU A 389 -4.38 5.72 -1.09
C GLU A 389 -3.63 5.59 -2.41
N ARG A 390 -3.50 6.66 -3.16
CA ARG A 390 -2.79 6.69 -4.45
C ARG A 390 -2.15 8.05 -4.70
N CYS A 391 -1.18 8.11 -5.61
CA CYS A 391 -0.61 9.36 -6.07
C CYS A 391 -1.56 10.12 -7.01
N LYS A 392 -1.48 11.47 -7.02
CA LYS A 392 -2.14 12.31 -8.01
C LYS A 392 -1.66 11.96 -9.42
N PRO A 393 -2.48 12.20 -10.46
CA PRO A 393 -2.03 12.07 -11.84
C PRO A 393 -0.73 12.84 -12.05
N PHE A 394 0.20 12.24 -12.81
CA PHE A 394 1.52 12.78 -13.10
C PHE A 394 2.54 12.79 -11.94
N HIS A 395 2.20 12.23 -10.76
CA HIS A 395 3.10 12.12 -9.60
C HIS A 395 3.50 10.66 -9.32
N PHE A 396 3.89 9.94 -10.36
CA PHE A 396 4.21 8.51 -10.31
C PHE A 396 5.71 8.21 -10.42
N ASP A 397 6.59 9.15 -9.99
CA ASP A 397 8.04 8.93 -10.08
C ASP A 397 8.60 8.05 -8.95
N ARG A 398 7.88 7.94 -7.85
CA ARG A 398 8.14 6.94 -6.78
C ARG A 398 6.86 6.15 -6.49
N PRO A 399 6.98 4.93 -5.90
CA PRO A 399 5.79 4.18 -5.50
C PRO A 399 5.04 4.94 -4.42
N TRP A 400 3.71 4.81 -4.40
CA TRP A 400 2.93 5.29 -3.28
C TRP A 400 3.33 4.54 -1.99
N GLY A 401 3.43 5.23 -0.89
CA GLY A 401 3.66 4.67 0.43
C GLY A 401 2.89 5.48 1.48
N ARG A 402 2.50 4.84 2.60
CA ARG A 402 1.94 5.52 3.76
C ARG A 402 3.00 6.48 4.35
N ALA A 403 2.58 7.66 4.77
CA ALA A 403 3.47 8.58 5.47
C ALA A 403 3.83 8.00 6.86
N THR A 404 5.09 8.10 7.20
CA THR A 404 5.67 7.69 8.48
C THR A 404 6.31 8.89 9.18
N ASP A 405 6.70 8.77 10.44
CA ASP A 405 7.38 9.85 11.14
C ASP A 405 8.77 10.16 10.55
N ARG A 406 9.38 9.19 9.83
CA ARG A 406 10.70 9.36 9.18
C ARG A 406 10.63 9.91 7.78
N ASP A 407 9.61 9.57 7.01
CA ASP A 407 9.41 10.00 5.62
C ASP A 407 7.91 10.14 5.35
N ALA A 408 7.50 11.32 4.93
CA ALA A 408 6.13 11.60 4.51
C ALA A 408 5.71 10.81 3.26
N ASN A 409 6.64 10.15 2.57
CA ASN A 409 6.40 9.39 1.34
C ASN A 409 5.62 10.20 0.29
N GLU A 410 5.96 11.49 0.16
CA GLU A 410 5.34 12.36 -0.82
C GLU A 410 5.46 11.77 -2.23
N CYS A 411 4.37 11.80 -2.99
CA CYS A 411 4.38 11.42 -4.39
C CYS A 411 5.13 12.45 -5.22
N LYS A 412 6.13 12.03 -5.97
CA LYS A 412 6.97 12.91 -6.80
C LYS A 412 6.45 12.99 -8.22
N ALA A 413 6.46 14.19 -8.77
CA ALA A 413 6.09 14.42 -10.16
C ALA A 413 7.06 13.73 -11.11
N CYS A 414 6.54 13.18 -12.21
CA CYS A 414 7.38 12.62 -13.25
C CYS A 414 8.11 13.72 -14.02
N GLU A 415 9.41 13.60 -14.18
CA GLU A 415 10.20 14.49 -15.01
C GLU A 415 10.07 14.10 -16.48
N CYS A 416 9.21 14.79 -17.19
CA CYS A 416 8.94 14.51 -18.61
C CYS A 416 9.38 15.62 -19.55
N ASN A 417 10.26 16.54 -19.09
CA ASN A 417 10.76 17.67 -19.87
C ASN A 417 9.64 18.47 -20.60
N GLN A 418 8.47 18.58 -19.99
CA GLN A 418 7.26 19.23 -20.53
C GLN A 418 6.69 18.59 -21.81
N HIS A 419 7.20 17.43 -22.23
CA HIS A 419 6.80 16.76 -23.44
C HIS A 419 5.76 15.67 -23.24
N ALA A 420 5.36 15.34 -22.01
CA ALA A 420 4.27 14.43 -21.72
C ALA A 420 3.33 15.00 -20.64
N ARG A 421 2.07 14.57 -20.67
CA ARG A 421 1.04 14.89 -19.66
C ARG A 421 0.65 13.67 -18.82
N ARG A 422 1.19 12.52 -19.13
CA ARG A 422 0.92 11.23 -18.47
C ARG A 422 2.21 10.48 -18.27
N CYS A 423 2.32 9.83 -17.13
CA CYS A 423 3.39 8.89 -16.83
C CYS A 423 2.82 7.69 -16.09
N LYS A 424 3.60 6.63 -16.00
CA LYS A 424 3.32 5.46 -15.17
C LYS A 424 4.55 5.16 -14.30
N PHE A 425 4.32 4.50 -13.18
CA PHE A 425 5.38 3.94 -12.37
C PHE A 425 5.80 2.57 -12.90
N ASP A 426 7.11 2.27 -12.82
CA ASP A 426 7.68 0.97 -13.18
C ASP A 426 8.66 0.54 -12.10
N MET A 427 8.39 -0.62 -11.50
CA MET A 427 9.15 -1.11 -10.35
C MET A 427 10.58 -1.54 -10.73
N ASP A 428 10.78 -2.12 -11.91
CA ASP A 428 12.12 -2.58 -12.34
C ASP A 428 13.02 -1.39 -12.65
N VAL A 429 12.46 -0.36 -13.29
CA VAL A 429 13.15 0.91 -13.51
C VAL A 429 13.52 1.58 -12.18
N TYR A 430 12.60 1.53 -11.20
CA TYR A 430 12.84 2.08 -9.87
C TYR A 430 13.98 1.37 -9.15
N LYS A 431 14.01 0.02 -9.19
CA LYS A 431 15.10 -0.79 -8.61
C LYS A 431 16.44 -0.48 -9.26
N VAL A 432 16.48 -0.44 -10.61
CA VAL A 432 17.71 -0.15 -11.37
C VAL A 432 18.24 1.27 -11.12
N SER A 433 17.34 2.23 -10.84
CA SER A 433 17.74 3.62 -10.49
C SER A 433 18.28 3.77 -9.07
N GLY A 434 18.49 2.69 -8.32
CA GLY A 434 18.85 2.78 -6.89
C GLY A 434 17.68 3.24 -6.01
N ARG A 435 16.43 2.99 -6.39
CA ARG A 435 15.21 3.42 -5.72
C ARG A 435 15.03 4.95 -5.66
N ILE A 436 15.53 5.64 -6.68
CA ILE A 436 15.42 7.10 -6.77
C ILE A 436 14.21 7.48 -7.63
N SER A 437 14.07 6.91 -8.82
CA SER A 437 13.07 7.30 -9.80
C SER A 437 12.55 6.08 -10.58
N GLY A 438 11.25 5.93 -10.72
CA GLY A 438 10.57 4.84 -11.43
C GLY A 438 9.57 5.33 -12.49
N GLY A 439 9.44 6.64 -12.67
CA GLY A 439 8.50 7.24 -13.61
C GLY A 439 8.88 7.01 -15.08
N ILE A 440 7.91 6.61 -15.89
CA ILE A 440 8.05 6.50 -17.35
C ILE A 440 7.01 7.39 -18.00
N CYS A 441 7.46 8.38 -18.74
CA CYS A 441 6.61 9.31 -19.48
C CYS A 441 5.89 8.60 -20.63
N LEU A 442 4.60 8.83 -20.76
CA LEU A 442 3.76 8.20 -21.78
C LEU A 442 3.39 9.20 -22.89
N LYS A 443 3.44 8.74 -24.13
CA LYS A 443 3.08 9.56 -25.31
C LYS A 443 3.85 10.87 -25.38
N CYS A 444 5.20 10.78 -25.38
CA CYS A 444 6.06 11.95 -25.59
C CYS A 444 5.65 12.73 -26.83
N ARG A 445 5.47 14.06 -26.69
CA ARG A 445 5.11 15.01 -27.74
C ARG A 445 6.37 15.64 -28.34
N HIS A 446 6.16 16.53 -29.32
CA HIS A 446 7.21 17.38 -29.89
C HIS A 446 8.41 16.57 -30.44
N TYR A 447 8.10 15.39 -30.96
CA TYR A 447 9.09 14.49 -31.56
C TYR A 447 10.18 14.00 -30.61
N THR A 448 9.87 14.03 -29.30
CA THR A 448 10.75 13.46 -28.28
C THR A 448 10.43 12.01 -27.97
N SER A 449 11.36 11.30 -27.37
CA SER A 449 11.28 9.90 -26.98
C SER A 449 12.09 9.61 -25.70
N GLY A 450 12.00 8.40 -25.21
CA GLY A 450 12.69 7.94 -24.03
C GLY A 450 11.87 8.07 -22.76
N ARG A 451 12.40 7.52 -21.68
CA ARG A 451 11.76 7.43 -20.35
C ARG A 451 11.26 8.80 -19.85
N HIS A 452 12.06 9.83 -20.01
CA HIS A 452 11.78 11.21 -19.61
C HIS A 452 11.49 12.14 -20.81
N CYS A 453 11.20 11.59 -22.00
CA CYS A 453 11.09 12.36 -23.24
C CYS A 453 12.36 13.23 -23.48
N HIS A 454 13.54 12.72 -23.21
CA HIS A 454 14.78 13.48 -23.09
C HIS A 454 15.70 13.38 -24.32
N TYR A 455 15.29 12.60 -25.35
CA TYR A 455 15.98 12.57 -26.63
C TYR A 455 14.96 12.63 -27.79
N CYS A 456 15.43 12.95 -28.97
CA CYS A 456 14.59 13.05 -30.16
C CYS A 456 14.23 11.67 -30.72
N ARG A 457 13.04 11.55 -31.33
CA ARG A 457 12.65 10.32 -32.04
C ARG A 457 13.53 10.09 -33.27
N GLU A 458 13.52 8.89 -33.76
CA GLU A 458 14.11 8.54 -35.05
C GLU A 458 13.56 9.46 -36.14
N GLY A 459 14.42 9.96 -37.03
CA GLY A 459 14.09 10.99 -38.03
C GLY A 459 14.15 12.43 -37.53
N PHE A 460 14.50 12.64 -36.24
CA PHE A 460 14.70 13.96 -35.65
C PHE A 460 15.99 14.02 -34.87
N TYR A 461 16.59 15.22 -34.76
CA TYR A 461 17.82 15.45 -34.02
C TYR A 461 17.68 16.61 -33.05
N ARG A 462 18.58 16.68 -32.08
CA ARG A 462 18.60 17.68 -31.01
C ARG A 462 19.04 19.05 -31.54
N ASP A 463 18.25 20.10 -31.29
CA ASP A 463 18.65 21.48 -31.49
C ASP A 463 19.39 21.99 -30.23
N GLU A 464 20.70 22.09 -30.30
CA GLU A 464 21.54 22.48 -29.14
C GLU A 464 21.27 23.91 -28.67
N ASN A 465 20.76 24.78 -29.54
CA ASN A 465 20.42 26.16 -29.20
C ASN A 465 19.13 26.29 -28.36
N LYS A 466 18.45 25.21 -28.02
CA LYS A 466 17.20 25.21 -27.27
C LYS A 466 17.27 24.25 -26.11
N ALA A 467 16.72 24.63 -24.94
CA ALA A 467 16.56 23.70 -23.82
C ALA A 467 15.72 22.48 -24.23
N ILE A 468 15.98 21.30 -23.63
CA ILE A 468 15.21 20.08 -23.94
C ILE A 468 13.73 20.26 -23.64
N THR A 469 13.36 21.11 -22.71
CA THR A 469 11.97 21.44 -22.36
C THR A 469 11.24 22.28 -23.42
N HIS A 470 11.97 22.84 -24.39
CA HIS A 470 11.38 23.67 -25.43
C HIS A 470 10.60 22.82 -26.44
N ARG A 471 9.41 23.29 -26.88
CA ARG A 471 8.51 22.57 -27.80
C ARG A 471 9.13 22.22 -29.16
N ARG A 472 10.17 22.96 -29.59
CA ARG A 472 10.93 22.75 -30.83
C ARG A 472 12.37 22.32 -30.53
N ALA A 473 12.58 21.53 -29.49
CA ALA A 473 13.90 20.99 -29.15
C ALA A 473 14.40 19.94 -30.13
N CYS A 474 13.49 19.28 -30.82
CA CYS A 474 13.79 18.30 -31.88
C CYS A 474 13.44 18.86 -33.25
N LYS A 475 14.42 18.86 -34.14
CA LYS A 475 14.32 19.26 -35.55
C LYS A 475 14.26 18.03 -36.43
N PRO A 476 13.48 18.02 -37.53
CA PRO A 476 13.48 16.91 -38.46
C PRO A 476 14.83 16.77 -39.17
N CYS A 477 15.24 15.54 -39.43
CA CYS A 477 16.38 15.27 -40.30
C CYS A 477 16.12 15.78 -41.72
N ALA A 478 16.96 16.67 -42.22
CA ALA A 478 16.88 17.20 -43.58
C ALA A 478 17.86 16.46 -44.53
N CYS A 479 17.89 15.13 -44.47
CA CYS A 479 18.81 14.33 -45.26
C CYS A 479 18.48 14.42 -46.77
N HIS A 480 19.50 14.74 -47.60
CA HIS A 480 19.34 14.91 -49.01
C HIS A 480 18.91 13.60 -49.68
N PRO A 481 17.84 13.59 -50.48
CA PRO A 481 17.23 12.33 -50.97
C PRO A 481 18.18 11.51 -51.84
N VAL A 482 19.08 12.14 -52.56
CA VAL A 482 20.04 11.48 -53.44
C VAL A 482 21.40 11.24 -52.78
N GLY A 483 21.88 12.21 -51.97
CA GLY A 483 23.23 12.15 -51.39
C GLY A 483 23.33 11.36 -50.07
N SER A 484 22.20 11.08 -49.39
CA SER A 484 22.24 10.27 -48.19
C SER A 484 21.88 8.83 -48.46
N SER A 485 22.41 7.90 -47.67
CA SER A 485 22.09 6.46 -47.72
C SER A 485 20.83 6.09 -46.92
N GLY A 486 20.20 7.08 -46.24
CA GLY A 486 18.99 6.88 -45.44
C GLY A 486 18.34 8.22 -45.08
N ARG A 487 17.06 8.18 -44.60
CA ARG A 487 16.27 9.37 -44.19
C ARG A 487 16.46 9.74 -42.73
N THR A 488 17.16 8.91 -41.96
CA THR A 488 17.37 9.13 -40.51
C THR A 488 18.77 9.65 -40.28
N CYS A 489 18.90 10.70 -39.47
CA CYS A 489 20.16 11.30 -39.08
C CYS A 489 20.56 10.87 -37.65
N ASN A 490 21.78 11.20 -37.25
CA ASN A 490 22.21 11.05 -35.86
C ASN A 490 21.37 11.95 -34.96
N GLN A 491 20.78 11.42 -33.93
CA GLN A 491 19.82 12.11 -33.05
C GLN A 491 20.46 13.26 -32.23
N ALA A 492 21.76 13.22 -31.98
CA ALA A 492 22.49 14.28 -31.28
C ALA A 492 22.98 15.36 -32.23
N THR A 493 23.71 14.99 -33.29
CA THR A 493 24.42 15.92 -34.16
C THR A 493 23.65 16.36 -35.39
N GLY A 494 22.57 15.67 -35.77
CA GLY A 494 21.85 15.91 -37.01
C GLY A 494 22.56 15.41 -38.29
N GLN A 495 23.71 14.75 -38.15
CA GLN A 495 24.49 14.24 -39.28
C GLN A 495 23.75 13.10 -39.97
N CYS A 496 23.44 13.28 -41.24
CA CYS A 496 22.90 12.24 -42.10
C CYS A 496 23.96 11.21 -42.51
N PRO A 497 23.59 9.94 -42.73
CA PRO A 497 24.52 8.95 -43.32
C PRO A 497 24.71 9.27 -44.78
N CYS A 498 25.86 9.82 -45.16
CA CYS A 498 26.14 10.18 -46.55
C CYS A 498 26.61 8.95 -47.36
N LYS A 499 26.30 8.95 -48.64
CA LYS A 499 26.87 8.02 -49.64
C LYS A 499 28.36 8.30 -49.83
N ASP A 500 29.07 7.36 -50.45
CA ASP A 500 30.49 7.52 -50.73
C ASP A 500 30.76 8.76 -51.59
N GLY A 501 31.78 9.56 -51.19
CA GLY A 501 32.12 10.80 -51.85
C GLY A 501 31.21 11.99 -51.60
N VAL A 502 30.14 11.83 -50.75
CA VAL A 502 29.24 12.90 -50.37
C VAL A 502 29.56 13.41 -48.95
N THR A 503 29.47 14.70 -48.71
CA THR A 503 29.73 15.36 -47.45
C THR A 503 28.65 16.38 -47.07
N GLY A 504 28.77 16.94 -45.88
CA GLY A 504 27.85 17.90 -45.28
C GLY A 504 26.89 17.23 -44.31
N THR A 505 26.36 17.99 -43.36
CA THR A 505 25.41 17.49 -42.33
C THR A 505 24.17 16.81 -42.95
N THR A 506 23.71 17.36 -44.07
CA THR A 506 22.54 16.84 -44.82
C THR A 506 22.95 16.01 -46.04
N CYS A 507 24.23 15.75 -46.25
CA CYS A 507 24.73 15.02 -47.43
C CYS A 507 24.40 15.71 -48.78
N ASN A 508 24.54 17.00 -48.86
CA ASN A 508 24.12 17.84 -49.97
C ASN A 508 25.31 18.36 -50.83
N ARG A 509 26.55 17.95 -50.55
CA ARG A 509 27.75 18.39 -51.23
C ARG A 509 28.69 17.21 -51.51
N CYS A 510 29.47 17.32 -52.56
CA CYS A 510 30.55 16.37 -52.78
C CYS A 510 31.76 16.65 -51.88
N ALA A 511 32.47 15.63 -51.43
CA ALA A 511 33.68 15.70 -50.66
C ALA A 511 34.83 16.26 -51.51
N LYS A 512 35.89 16.76 -50.87
CA LYS A 512 37.10 17.25 -51.57
C LYS A 512 37.72 16.12 -52.39
N GLY A 513 37.95 16.35 -53.66
CA GLY A 513 38.44 15.34 -54.63
C GLY A 513 37.33 14.55 -55.35
N TYR A 514 36.06 14.93 -55.15
CA TYR A 514 34.94 14.35 -55.85
C TYR A 514 34.13 15.42 -56.61
N GLN A 515 33.59 15.07 -57.75
CA GLN A 515 32.74 15.93 -58.57
C GLN A 515 31.32 15.35 -58.64
N GLN A 516 30.32 16.22 -58.88
CA GLN A 516 28.94 15.82 -58.99
C GLN A 516 28.71 14.97 -60.23
N SER A 517 27.97 13.89 -60.05
CA SER A 517 27.54 12.96 -61.11
C SER A 517 26.03 13.05 -61.27
N GLN A 518 25.52 12.72 -62.46
CA GLN A 518 24.10 12.61 -62.72
C GLN A 518 23.49 11.29 -62.18
N SER A 519 24.30 10.39 -61.64
CA SER A 519 23.85 9.12 -61.10
C SER A 519 23.21 9.30 -59.72
N GLN A 520 21.99 8.78 -59.53
CA GLN A 520 21.33 8.74 -58.26
C GLN A 520 21.96 7.72 -57.26
N ILE A 521 22.69 6.73 -57.78
CA ILE A 521 23.36 5.70 -56.99
C ILE A 521 24.69 6.24 -56.46
N ALA A 522 25.49 6.88 -57.30
CA ALA A 522 26.79 7.48 -56.94
C ALA A 522 26.78 8.98 -57.33
N PRO A 523 26.15 9.85 -56.48
CA PRO A 523 25.96 11.26 -56.82
C PRO A 523 27.26 12.06 -56.81
N CYS A 524 28.33 11.53 -56.23
CA CYS A 524 29.67 12.12 -56.26
C CYS A 524 30.68 11.05 -56.69
N ILE A 525 31.41 11.30 -57.73
CA ILE A 525 32.46 10.43 -58.30
C ILE A 525 33.83 11.07 -58.08
N ARG A 526 34.84 10.24 -57.90
CA ARG A 526 36.24 10.71 -57.71
C ARG A 526 36.70 11.38 -58.98
N ILE A 527 37.33 12.56 -58.82
CA ILE A 527 37.98 13.25 -59.95
C ILE A 527 39.16 12.38 -60.41
N PRO A 528 39.21 11.95 -61.70
CA PRO A 528 40.33 11.16 -62.19
C PRO A 528 41.61 12.02 -62.11
N VAL A 529 42.57 11.61 -61.31
CA VAL A 529 43.93 12.17 -61.35
C VAL A 529 44.60 11.48 -62.56
N VAL A 530 44.85 12.23 -63.62
CA VAL A 530 45.68 11.78 -64.73
C VAL A 530 47.14 11.70 -64.19
N SER A 531 47.55 10.50 -63.79
CA SER A 531 48.92 10.16 -63.57
C SER A 531 49.37 9.35 -64.75
N MET A 532 50.43 9.88 -65.46
CA MET A 532 51.16 9.14 -66.51
C MET A 532 51.66 7.81 -65.96
N GLN A 533 51.49 6.81 -66.80
CA GLN A 533 51.89 5.43 -66.73
C GLN A 533 53.17 5.08 -65.99
N ARG A 534 53.13 4.01 -65.23
CA ARG A 534 54.02 2.86 -65.46
C ARG A 534 53.32 1.59 -65.04
N ASP A 535 53.39 0.67 -65.97
CA ASP A 535 53.01 -0.74 -65.85
C ASP A 535 53.83 -1.40 -64.75
N ASP A 536 53.29 -2.34 -64.04
CA ASP A 536 53.63 -3.74 -63.99
C ASP A 536 53.16 -4.43 -62.69
N HIS A 537 52.62 -5.56 -62.87
CA HIS A 537 52.60 -6.78 -62.06
C HIS A 537 51.81 -6.85 -60.75
N ASP A 538 50.93 -7.82 -60.78
CA ASP A 538 50.34 -8.62 -59.71
C ASP A 538 51.34 -8.88 -58.59
N ASP A 539 50.89 -8.62 -57.37
CA ASP A 539 51.07 -9.55 -56.25
C ASP A 539 50.27 -9.15 -55.05
N ASP A 540 49.49 -10.09 -54.61
CA ASP A 540 48.63 -10.18 -53.45
C ASP A 540 49.48 -10.21 -52.17
N TYR A 541 49.77 -9.07 -51.54
CA TYR A 541 50.39 -9.00 -50.20
C TYR A 541 49.58 -8.14 -49.25
N ASP A 542 48.92 -8.85 -48.35
CA ASP A 542 48.33 -8.32 -47.12
C ASP A 542 49.42 -7.74 -46.20
N TYR A 543 49.71 -6.45 -46.29
CA TYR A 543 50.68 -5.78 -45.43
C TYR A 543 49.97 -5.21 -44.17
N GLU A 544 50.24 -5.82 -43.05
CA GLU A 544 50.01 -5.24 -41.72
C GLU A 544 51.07 -4.17 -41.46
N THR A 545 50.74 -2.90 -41.65
CA THR A 545 51.57 -1.81 -41.12
C THR A 545 51.16 -1.47 -39.71
N ASP A 546 52.04 -1.77 -38.78
CA ASP A 546 52.13 -1.07 -37.49
C ASP A 546 52.49 0.40 -37.75
N ALA A 547 51.61 1.27 -37.30
CA ALA A 547 51.92 2.67 -37.13
C ALA A 547 51.58 3.07 -35.70
N SER A 548 52.61 3.20 -34.91
CA SER A 548 52.67 3.88 -33.65
C SER A 548 52.41 5.38 -33.79
N SER A 549 51.82 5.95 -32.69
CA SER A 549 51.77 7.35 -32.26
C SER A 549 50.72 8.27 -32.92
N SER A 550 49.74 8.71 -32.14
CA SER A 550 49.62 9.93 -31.38
C SER A 550 48.13 10.28 -31.09
N SER A 551 47.87 10.55 -29.81
CA SER A 551 46.91 11.47 -29.19
C SER A 551 45.56 11.75 -29.90
N GLY A 552 44.44 11.40 -29.20
CA GLY A 552 43.12 11.96 -29.45
C GLY A 552 42.03 10.89 -29.49
N GLY A 553 41.29 10.75 -28.40
CA GLY A 553 40.23 9.71 -28.18
C GLY A 553 39.25 9.58 -29.30
N ALA A 554 39.41 8.57 -30.13
CA ALA A 554 38.37 8.10 -31.02
C ALA A 554 38.28 6.57 -30.92
N CYS A 555 37.19 6.08 -30.38
CA CYS A 555 36.88 4.66 -30.43
C CYS A 555 36.89 4.15 -31.88
N GLY A 556 37.84 3.29 -32.21
CA GLY A 556 37.95 2.68 -33.51
C GLY A 556 36.73 1.87 -33.89
N LYS A 557 36.46 1.65 -35.17
CA LYS A 557 35.33 0.81 -35.62
C LYS A 557 35.45 -0.59 -35.03
N CYS A 558 34.43 -1.03 -34.28
CA CYS A 558 34.34 -2.38 -33.75
C CYS A 558 34.45 -3.43 -34.87
N LYS A 559 35.64 -4.02 -35.08
CA LYS A 559 35.85 -5.10 -36.07
C LYS A 559 35.06 -6.38 -35.72
N ALA A 560 34.61 -6.52 -34.46
CA ALA A 560 33.96 -7.73 -33.94
C ALA A 560 32.46 -7.85 -34.29
N ALA A 561 31.80 -6.79 -34.74
CA ALA A 561 30.36 -6.81 -35.09
C ALA A 561 30.12 -7.38 -36.51
N THR A 562 30.84 -8.40 -36.90
CA THR A 562 30.60 -8.98 -38.21
C THR A 562 29.40 -9.94 -38.15
N ARG A 563 28.30 -9.56 -38.84
CA ARG A 563 27.12 -10.42 -39.12
C ARG A 563 27.47 -11.75 -39.82
N ARG A 564 28.73 -11.96 -40.24
CA ARG A 564 29.20 -13.17 -40.98
C ARG A 564 30.36 -13.84 -40.24
N LEU A 565 30.05 -14.66 -39.23
CA LEU A 565 30.98 -15.60 -38.64
C LEU A 565 31.11 -16.81 -39.62
N ASN A 566 32.33 -17.08 -40.11
CA ASN A 566 32.66 -18.21 -40.99
C ASN A 566 33.62 -19.21 -40.33
N GLN A 567 33.89 -20.34 -40.97
CA GLN A 567 34.78 -21.39 -40.48
C GLN A 567 36.20 -20.84 -40.22
N LYS A 568 36.77 -20.01 -41.13
CA LYS A 568 38.11 -19.44 -40.99
C LYS A 568 38.24 -18.58 -39.74
N LYS A 569 37.23 -17.74 -39.44
CA LYS A 569 37.19 -16.93 -38.19
C LYS A 569 37.06 -17.79 -36.95
N TYR A 570 36.29 -18.88 -37.01
CA TYR A 570 36.17 -19.85 -35.92
C TYR A 570 37.50 -20.56 -35.64
N CYS A 571 38.23 -20.97 -36.71
CA CYS A 571 39.52 -21.64 -36.59
C CYS A 571 40.59 -20.75 -35.92
N LYS A 572 40.61 -19.46 -36.20
CA LYS A 572 41.55 -18.46 -35.65
C LYS A 572 41.35 -18.12 -34.16
N ARG A 573 40.37 -18.72 -33.47
CA ARG A 573 40.09 -18.48 -32.05
C ARG A 573 40.40 -19.70 -31.19
N ASP A 574 40.86 -19.50 -29.98
CA ASP A 574 41.26 -20.58 -29.07
C ASP A 574 40.04 -21.18 -28.39
N TYR A 575 39.03 -20.35 -28.09
CA TYR A 575 37.79 -20.83 -27.51
C TYR A 575 36.56 -20.28 -28.22
N ALA A 576 35.45 -21.02 -28.05
CA ALA A 576 34.09 -20.64 -28.47
C ALA A 576 33.09 -21.17 -27.43
N ILE A 577 32.39 -20.28 -26.76
CA ILE A 577 31.45 -20.60 -25.68
C ILE A 577 30.13 -19.86 -25.84
N MET A 578 29.08 -20.45 -25.28
CA MET A 578 27.85 -19.75 -24.99
C MET A 578 27.80 -19.45 -23.49
N ALA A 579 27.73 -18.18 -23.13
CA ALA A 579 27.68 -17.74 -21.75
C ALA A 579 26.58 -16.70 -21.52
N GLN A 580 25.96 -16.75 -20.35
CA GLN A 580 25.00 -15.76 -19.87
C GLN A 580 25.70 -14.83 -18.89
N ILE A 581 25.57 -13.54 -19.09
CA ILE A 581 26.09 -12.51 -18.17
C ILE A 581 25.12 -12.37 -17.00
N LEU A 582 25.59 -12.54 -15.77
CA LEU A 582 24.73 -12.52 -14.57
C LEU A 582 24.78 -11.15 -13.87
N SER A 583 25.92 -10.79 -13.31
CA SER A 583 26.11 -9.57 -12.52
C SER A 583 27.51 -9.01 -12.69
N PRO A 584 27.74 -7.71 -12.47
CA PRO A 584 29.08 -7.18 -12.27
C PRO A 584 29.63 -7.75 -10.96
N VAL A 585 30.94 -7.86 -10.87
CA VAL A 585 31.68 -8.28 -9.67
C VAL A 585 32.51 -7.09 -9.21
N ASP A 586 32.22 -6.60 -8.01
CA ASP A 586 33.00 -5.53 -7.36
C ASP A 586 34.22 -6.14 -6.66
N GLY A 587 35.39 -5.58 -6.87
CA GLY A 587 36.66 -5.98 -6.28
C GLY A 587 37.81 -5.65 -7.20
N GLU A 588 38.72 -4.76 -6.76
CA GLU A 588 39.96 -4.45 -7.45
C GLU A 588 41.03 -5.44 -7.03
N ASP A 589 41.43 -6.35 -7.93
CA ASP A 589 42.67 -7.08 -7.81
C ASP A 589 43.76 -6.27 -8.51
N GLU A 590 44.93 -6.20 -7.94
CA GLU A 590 46.09 -5.44 -8.42
C GLU A 590 46.44 -5.80 -9.90
N HIS A 591 46.15 -7.03 -10.33
CA HIS A 591 46.42 -7.52 -11.70
C HIS A 591 45.28 -7.24 -12.72
N THR A 592 44.19 -6.62 -12.29
CA THR A 592 43.03 -6.32 -13.18
C THR A 592 42.66 -4.84 -13.18
N LYS A 593 43.61 -3.96 -12.79
CA LYS A 593 43.40 -2.51 -12.83
C LYS A 593 43.08 -2.04 -14.24
N GLY A 594 41.94 -1.37 -14.43
CA GLY A 594 41.42 -0.98 -15.74
C GLY A 594 40.57 -2.04 -16.49
N TRP A 595 40.17 -3.11 -15.82
CA TRP A 595 39.27 -4.14 -16.33
C TRP A 595 38.00 -4.27 -15.48
N VAL A 596 36.86 -4.35 -16.13
CA VAL A 596 35.57 -4.63 -15.46
C VAL A 596 35.33 -6.12 -15.43
N LYS A 597 34.90 -6.63 -14.27
CA LYS A 597 34.61 -8.06 -14.05
C LYS A 597 33.11 -8.32 -14.09
N PHE A 598 32.73 -9.40 -14.75
CA PHE A 598 31.34 -9.88 -14.77
C PHE A 598 31.29 -11.35 -14.36
N MET A 599 30.35 -11.70 -13.53
CA MET A 599 29.99 -13.08 -13.28
C MET A 599 29.22 -13.62 -14.48
N VAL A 600 29.67 -14.72 -15.06
CA VAL A 600 29.02 -15.35 -16.22
C VAL A 600 28.75 -16.82 -15.97
N ASN A 601 27.64 -17.32 -16.50
CA ASN A 601 27.34 -18.75 -16.50
C ASN A 601 27.56 -19.32 -17.88
N VAL A 602 28.61 -20.15 -18.01
CA VAL A 602 28.97 -20.84 -19.27
C VAL A 602 28.06 -22.05 -19.45
N LYS A 603 27.09 -21.92 -20.38
CA LYS A 603 26.09 -23.00 -20.65
C LYS A 603 26.62 -24.04 -21.62
N SER A 604 27.40 -23.64 -22.64
CA SER A 604 27.93 -24.54 -23.65
C SER A 604 29.33 -24.15 -24.13
N ILE A 605 30.17 -25.16 -24.34
CA ILE A 605 31.53 -25.01 -24.85
C ILE A 605 31.61 -25.72 -26.22
N TYR A 606 31.87 -24.93 -27.29
CA TYR A 606 31.99 -25.45 -28.67
C TYR A 606 33.41 -25.69 -29.08
N LYS A 607 34.38 -24.89 -28.53
CA LYS A 607 35.80 -25.03 -28.78
C LYS A 607 36.56 -24.59 -27.53
N LYS A 608 37.65 -25.29 -27.18
CA LYS A 608 38.64 -24.83 -26.17
C LYS A 608 40.00 -25.46 -26.48
N SER A 609 41.08 -24.78 -26.09
CA SER A 609 42.45 -25.27 -26.15
C SER A 609 42.65 -26.43 -25.16
N ARG A 610 43.73 -27.24 -25.32
CA ARG A 610 44.05 -28.34 -24.38
C ARG A 610 44.42 -27.80 -23.00
N ASP A 611 45.09 -26.65 -22.92
CA ASP A 611 45.57 -26.02 -21.70
C ASP A 611 44.52 -25.05 -21.08
N SER A 612 43.35 -24.97 -21.72
CA SER A 612 42.28 -24.05 -21.33
C SER A 612 41.61 -24.44 -20.02
N ARG A 613 41.47 -23.49 -19.09
CA ARG A 613 40.76 -23.62 -17.83
C ARG A 613 39.24 -23.36 -17.93
N ILE A 614 38.73 -23.13 -19.14
CA ILE A 614 37.30 -22.88 -19.37
C ILE A 614 36.48 -24.11 -19.02
N ARG A 615 35.50 -23.91 -18.12
CA ARG A 615 34.57 -24.96 -17.65
C ARG A 615 33.12 -24.50 -17.77
N LYS A 616 32.16 -25.44 -17.79
CA LYS A 616 30.75 -25.12 -17.66
C LYS A 616 30.44 -24.66 -16.25
N GLY A 617 29.44 -23.79 -16.11
CA GLY A 617 29.04 -23.17 -14.84
C GLY A 617 29.55 -21.75 -14.67
N THR A 618 29.63 -21.31 -13.45
CA THR A 618 29.97 -19.93 -13.12
C THR A 618 31.46 -19.65 -13.29
N MET A 619 31.80 -18.60 -14.03
CA MET A 619 33.16 -18.11 -14.25
C MET A 619 33.19 -16.57 -14.21
N VAL A 620 34.37 -15.98 -14.11
CA VAL A 620 34.56 -14.53 -14.19
C VAL A 620 35.03 -14.13 -15.59
N LEU A 621 34.24 -13.23 -16.22
CA LEU A 621 34.59 -12.58 -17.47
C LEU A 621 35.21 -11.21 -17.17
N VAL A 622 36.33 -10.90 -17.80
CA VAL A 622 37.01 -9.59 -17.65
C VAL A 622 37.05 -8.86 -19.00
N VAL A 623 36.74 -7.57 -18.97
CA VAL A 623 36.66 -6.71 -20.17
C VAL A 623 37.34 -5.38 -19.86
N PRO A 624 38.24 -4.83 -20.75
CA PRO A 624 38.86 -3.53 -20.53
C PRO A 624 37.81 -2.41 -20.43
N VAL A 625 38.00 -1.48 -19.49
CA VAL A 625 37.14 -0.29 -19.31
C VAL A 625 37.06 0.51 -20.62
N SER A 626 38.19 0.70 -21.32
CA SER A 626 38.26 1.37 -22.62
C SER A 626 37.32 0.74 -23.67
N ASP A 627 37.31 -0.59 -23.71
CA ASP A 627 36.51 -1.35 -24.69
C ASP A 627 35.02 -1.28 -24.40
N LEU A 628 34.63 -1.31 -23.10
CA LEU A 628 33.26 -1.09 -22.66
C LEU A 628 32.80 0.33 -22.93
N ALA A 629 33.62 1.34 -22.66
CA ALA A 629 33.33 2.74 -22.96
C ALA A 629 33.05 2.93 -24.46
N CYS A 630 33.82 2.26 -25.32
CA CYS A 630 33.60 2.23 -26.76
C CYS A 630 32.42 1.34 -27.21
N LYS A 631 31.73 0.67 -26.27
CA LYS A 631 30.66 -0.31 -26.55
C LYS A 631 31.11 -1.44 -27.48
N CYS A 632 32.36 -1.85 -27.36
CA CYS A 632 33.00 -2.87 -28.18
C CYS A 632 33.80 -3.84 -27.30
N PRO A 633 33.19 -4.90 -26.81
CA PRO A 633 31.87 -5.49 -27.15
C PRO A 633 30.66 -4.84 -26.46
N LYS A 634 29.48 -4.99 -27.04
CA LYS A 634 28.20 -4.62 -26.43
C LYS A 634 27.75 -5.73 -25.49
N ILE A 635 27.98 -5.58 -24.20
CA ILE A 635 27.55 -6.53 -23.17
C ILE A 635 26.37 -5.94 -22.39
N LYS A 636 25.32 -6.75 -22.15
CA LYS A 636 24.15 -6.44 -21.33
C LYS A 636 23.96 -7.51 -20.28
N LEU A 637 23.57 -7.13 -19.06
CA LEU A 637 23.27 -8.05 -17.98
C LEU A 637 22.04 -8.93 -18.33
N ASN A 638 22.02 -10.13 -17.81
CA ASN A 638 20.98 -11.15 -17.99
C ASN A 638 20.76 -11.61 -19.46
N LYS A 639 21.69 -11.29 -20.36
CA LYS A 639 21.67 -11.74 -21.74
C LYS A 639 22.68 -12.84 -21.97
N SER A 640 22.35 -13.74 -22.93
CA SER A 640 23.25 -14.81 -23.37
C SER A 640 23.98 -14.39 -24.64
N TYR A 641 25.28 -14.72 -24.71
CA TYR A 641 26.15 -14.39 -25.84
C TYR A 641 26.93 -15.60 -26.32
N LEU A 642 27.19 -15.64 -27.63
CA LEU A 642 28.22 -16.44 -28.23
C LEU A 642 29.52 -15.64 -28.18
N ILE A 643 30.53 -16.16 -27.47
CA ILE A 643 31.82 -15.50 -27.25
C ILE A 643 32.92 -16.37 -27.87
N LEU A 644 33.75 -15.78 -28.76
CA LEU A 644 34.93 -16.41 -29.30
C LEU A 644 36.12 -15.47 -29.10
N GLY A 645 37.18 -15.98 -28.49
CA GLY A 645 38.36 -15.18 -28.15
C GLY A 645 39.64 -16.00 -28.20
N ARG A 646 40.75 -15.34 -27.84
CA ARG A 646 42.08 -15.95 -27.66
C ARG A 646 42.44 -15.84 -26.18
N GLU A 647 42.80 -16.95 -25.54
CA GLU A 647 43.02 -16.98 -24.08
C GLU A 647 44.21 -16.14 -23.66
N LYS A 648 45.29 -16.13 -24.39
CA LYS A 648 46.48 -15.34 -24.07
C LYS A 648 46.36 -13.86 -24.47
N ASP A 649 45.89 -13.60 -25.70
CA ASP A 649 45.82 -12.24 -26.26
C ASP A 649 44.74 -11.37 -25.61
N ASP A 650 43.67 -11.99 -25.10
CA ASP A 650 42.53 -11.33 -24.49
C ASP A 650 42.61 -11.32 -22.94
N SER A 651 43.69 -11.82 -22.33
CA SER A 651 43.92 -11.85 -20.87
C SER A 651 44.63 -10.60 -20.35
N PRO A 652 44.28 -10.08 -19.17
CA PRO A 652 44.99 -8.92 -18.54
C PRO A 652 46.48 -9.17 -18.30
N THR A 653 46.87 -10.41 -18.09
CA THR A 653 48.26 -10.81 -17.73
C THR A 653 49.01 -11.51 -18.86
N GLY A 654 48.38 -11.73 -20.03
CA GLY A 654 48.93 -12.54 -21.11
C GLY A 654 49.12 -14.02 -20.78
N ILE A 655 48.62 -14.46 -19.62
CA ILE A 655 48.71 -15.85 -19.12
C ILE A 655 47.29 -16.45 -19.05
N ILE A 656 47.17 -17.76 -19.24
CA ILE A 656 45.91 -18.48 -19.08
C ILE A 656 45.55 -18.56 -17.60
N THR A 657 44.52 -17.83 -17.22
CA THR A 657 43.97 -17.76 -15.85
C THR A 657 42.57 -18.37 -15.77
N ASP A 658 42.02 -18.47 -14.58
CA ASP A 658 40.61 -18.87 -14.38
C ASP A 658 39.61 -17.78 -14.81
N LYS A 659 40.11 -16.60 -15.21
CA LYS A 659 39.31 -15.47 -15.69
C LYS A 659 39.29 -15.47 -17.23
N LEU A 660 38.10 -15.28 -17.79
CA LEU A 660 37.88 -15.26 -19.24
C LEU A 660 38.01 -13.83 -19.74
N GLY A 661 39.06 -13.54 -20.51
CA GLY A 661 39.28 -12.21 -21.11
C GLY A 661 38.48 -12.00 -22.39
N VAL A 662 37.94 -10.80 -22.56
CA VAL A 662 37.27 -10.36 -23.79
C VAL A 662 37.67 -8.94 -24.12
N THR A 663 38.20 -8.74 -25.32
CA THR A 663 38.69 -7.44 -25.82
C THR A 663 37.96 -7.02 -27.09
N GLN A 664 38.29 -5.89 -27.70
CA GLN A 664 37.83 -5.46 -29.04
C GLN A 664 38.11 -6.50 -30.13
N ARG A 665 39.13 -7.36 -29.94
CA ARG A 665 39.51 -8.41 -30.90
C ARG A 665 38.63 -9.66 -30.76
N SER A 666 37.91 -9.84 -29.64
CA SER A 666 37.01 -10.97 -29.42
C SER A 666 35.72 -10.80 -30.21
N ILE A 667 35.10 -11.91 -30.58
CA ILE A 667 33.80 -11.92 -31.26
C ILE A 667 32.74 -12.17 -30.20
N VAL A 668 31.88 -11.19 -29.98
CA VAL A 668 30.75 -11.28 -29.03
C VAL A 668 29.46 -11.00 -29.79
N ILE A 669 28.58 -11.99 -29.87
CA ILE A 669 27.32 -11.94 -30.61
C ILE A 669 26.18 -12.30 -29.64
N GLU A 670 25.10 -11.55 -29.63
CA GLU A 670 23.91 -11.91 -28.85
C GLU A 670 23.38 -13.27 -29.30
N TRP A 671 23.11 -14.15 -28.35
CA TRP A 671 22.74 -15.54 -28.62
C TRP A 671 21.40 -15.66 -29.32
N GLN A 672 21.36 -16.50 -30.35
CA GLN A 672 20.17 -16.98 -31.04
C GLN A 672 20.29 -18.49 -31.22
N GLU A 673 19.19 -19.23 -31.23
CA GLU A 673 19.21 -20.70 -31.36
C GLU A 673 19.88 -21.20 -32.65
N THR A 674 19.78 -20.42 -33.72
CA THR A 674 20.45 -20.71 -35.00
C THR A 674 21.96 -20.84 -34.86
N TRP A 675 22.59 -20.20 -33.83
CA TRP A 675 24.01 -20.32 -33.57
C TRP A 675 24.43 -21.68 -33.03
N ASP A 676 23.56 -22.38 -32.28
CA ASP A 676 23.91 -23.74 -31.77
C ASP A 676 24.20 -24.72 -32.90
N GLN A 677 23.30 -24.82 -33.88
CA GLN A 677 23.49 -25.70 -35.04
C GLN A 677 24.72 -25.31 -35.83
N ARG A 678 24.98 -24.00 -36.00
CA ARG A 678 26.13 -23.48 -36.73
C ARG A 678 27.46 -23.78 -36.04
N MET A 679 27.51 -23.62 -34.70
CA MET A 679 28.70 -23.94 -33.91
C MET A 679 29.01 -25.43 -33.87
N ARG A 680 27.98 -26.28 -33.77
CA ARG A 680 28.14 -27.74 -33.88
C ARG A 680 28.66 -28.14 -35.24
N ARG A 681 28.23 -27.48 -36.31
CA ARG A 681 28.75 -27.71 -37.69
C ARG A 681 30.23 -27.29 -37.79
N PHE A 682 30.62 -26.15 -37.26
CA PHE A 682 32.01 -25.70 -37.23
C PHE A 682 32.87 -26.64 -36.38
N ARG A 683 32.40 -27.14 -35.27
CA ARG A 683 33.10 -28.12 -34.43
C ARG A 683 33.37 -29.42 -35.19
N ARG A 684 32.40 -29.94 -35.94
CA ARG A 684 32.58 -31.17 -36.75
C ARG A 684 33.65 -30.98 -37.82
N ARG A 685 33.77 -29.79 -38.38
CA ARG A 685 34.79 -29.44 -39.40
C ARG A 685 36.12 -28.93 -38.83
N THR A 686 36.37 -29.14 -37.56
CA THR A 686 37.61 -28.69 -36.89
C THR A 686 38.87 -29.33 -37.48
N ARG A 687 38.76 -30.50 -38.14
CA ARG A 687 39.88 -31.11 -38.87
C ARG A 687 40.41 -30.22 -40.03
N GLU A 688 39.54 -29.39 -40.61
CA GLU A 688 39.88 -28.42 -41.66
C GLU A 688 40.65 -27.20 -41.11
N CYS A 689 40.69 -26.97 -39.77
CA CYS A 689 41.44 -25.90 -39.14
C CYS A 689 42.96 -26.19 -39.09
N LYS A 690 43.43 -27.41 -39.36
CA LYS A 690 44.84 -27.77 -39.33
C LYS A 690 45.55 -27.56 -40.69
N ASN A 691 44.79 -27.32 -41.78
CA ASN A 691 45.30 -27.18 -43.14
C ASN A 691 45.23 -25.73 -43.67
N ASN A 692 45.05 -24.72 -42.79
CA ASN A 692 45.07 -23.32 -43.15
C ASN A 692 45.91 -22.53 -42.17
#